data_bbc18c4883325c662b2e72826e5f9c25
#
_entry.id   bbc18c4883325c662b2e72826e5f9c25
#
_cell.length_a   1.000
_cell.length_b   1.000
_cell.length_c   1.000
_cell.angle_alpha   90.00
_cell.angle_beta   90.00
_cell.angle_gamma   90.00
#
_symmetry.space_group_name_H-M   'P 1'
#
loop_
_entity.id
_entity.type
_entity.pdbx_description
1 polymer ?
#
loop_
_entity_poly.entity_id
_entity_poly.type
_entity_poly.pdbx_seq_one_letter_code
_entity_poly.pdbx_strand_id
1 'polypeptide(L)'
;MRRLLTGGLAVVAALGLIAGSPAAPHRSVAPKVPQLANACFALRSEATGRFVGVNGDGYRADQPGLSTAAAFFWKPATLRSYLPQDRSGGLLAVGGSGAVTRAVTPGPATEWAVVRGPRGTVGLQSVSDGGRLAASASGELTLLAKGGRAAARRFALVPDLACTPFPEADVGATGEPFRGTNREGDVVGFADMHLHITANQRAGGAVVYGEPFDRYGITEALGHDADEHGVDGSLDVTGNLLRTGLPFGTHDTHGWPTFAGWPVRDTITHQQTYYVWLQRAWMAGERLVVAQTVEDQSLCEIEPVKSHSCDETEAVRLQIQALRDLQDYVDAQAGGKGRGWFRLVYSPRQARHAIEQGRLAVLIGIESSNLFGCSERLDAPQCDRADIDRGIRNARALGVRSVFPMHWTDNAFGGAALEGGGRGTFINVLEAFQTGHYFRTGPCPEPGQGEEVGTLSPFELSVLSAFFPAAKPVAQIPLPTYPAGPQCNSEGLTPLGAYLIKRLMENHMLIEMDHMSERARETVLQMAETRRYPLVSSHTGTGGEWTPDQLRELYDLGGMASATPGTAPEIAAKVATLEGYRSEGHYFGVGLGTDTGGFSSLPGPRPDAAGSPLAYPFRSHDGNVTFQRQRSGTRSFDLNTDGVAHYGLIADLLGDMQQQGDAAALGSLFRSAEAYLRMWELAYAR
;
A
#
# COMPACT_ATOMS: atom_id res chain seq x y z
N MET A 1 -5.19 53.96 -51.39
CA MET A 1 -6.36 54.90 -51.57
C MET A 1 -7.08 54.96 -50.27
N ARG A 2 -6.82 55.98 -49.48
CA ARG A 2 -7.65 57.17 -49.20
C ARG A 2 -9.10 56.79 -48.90
N ARG A 3 -9.70 57.02 -47.71
CA ARG A 3 -9.84 58.30 -47.02
C ARG A 3 -10.14 58.18 -45.52
N LEU A 4 -9.52 59.02 -44.75
CA LEU A 4 -9.98 59.52 -43.47
C LEU A 4 -11.32 60.28 -43.58
N LEU A 5 -12.11 60.32 -42.51
CA LEU A 5 -12.86 61.54 -42.13
C LEU A 5 -13.16 61.54 -40.62
N THR A 6 -12.82 62.68 -40.07
CA THR A 6 -12.90 63.15 -38.69
C THR A 6 -14.30 63.83 -38.40
N GLY A 7 -14.64 63.95 -37.13
CA GLY A 7 -15.59 64.84 -36.56
C GLY A 7 -16.44 64.21 -35.46
N GLY A 8 -16.64 64.70 -34.28
CA GLY A 8 -16.50 66.01 -33.67
C GLY A 8 -17.24 65.93 -32.32
N LEU A 9 -16.65 66.47 -31.27
CA LEU A 9 -17.21 66.59 -29.88
C LEU A 9 -18.57 67.27 -29.87
N ALA A 10 -19.49 66.82 -29.00
CA ALA A 10 -20.47 67.57 -28.33
C ALA A 10 -20.68 67.15 -26.88
N VAL A 11 -20.28 68.02 -25.95
CA VAL A 11 -20.49 67.85 -24.51
C VAL A 11 -21.89 68.40 -24.22
N VAL A 12 -22.75 67.56 -23.64
CA VAL A 12 -23.99 68.04 -22.98
C VAL A 12 -23.95 67.50 -21.53
N ALA A 13 -23.80 68.48 -20.62
CA ALA A 13 -23.94 68.28 -19.19
C ALA A 13 -25.41 68.15 -18.82
N ALA A 14 -25.83 66.99 -18.30
CA ALA A 14 -27.10 66.80 -17.64
C ALA A 14 -26.85 66.46 -16.17
N LEU A 15 -27.12 67.38 -15.27
CA LEU A 15 -27.23 67.12 -13.83
C LEU A 15 -28.48 66.27 -13.58
N GLY A 16 -28.29 65.03 -13.25
CA GLY A 16 -29.31 64.13 -12.78
C GLY A 16 -29.08 63.78 -11.32
N LEU A 17 -30.02 64.09 -10.47
CA LEU A 17 -30.09 63.71 -9.06
C LEU A 17 -30.04 62.22 -8.93
N ILE A 18 -28.96 61.67 -8.30
CA ILE A 18 -28.83 60.27 -7.96
C ILE A 18 -29.47 60.04 -6.59
N ALA A 19 -30.70 59.52 -6.60
CA ALA A 19 -31.29 58.91 -5.41
C ALA A 19 -30.45 57.73 -5.00
N GLY A 20 -29.86 57.75 -3.78
CA GLY A 20 -29.04 56.68 -3.23
C GLY A 20 -29.85 55.41 -3.04
N SER A 21 -29.54 54.38 -3.78
CA SER A 21 -29.98 53.00 -3.48
C SER A 21 -29.34 52.55 -2.18
N PRO A 22 -30.08 51.91 -1.27
CA PRO A 22 -29.50 51.37 -0.05
C PRO A 22 -28.49 50.30 -0.42
N ALA A 23 -27.26 50.41 0.09
CA ALA A 23 -26.21 49.42 -0.05
C ALA A 23 -26.72 48.06 0.46
N ALA A 24 -26.67 47.04 -0.39
CA ALA A 24 -26.96 45.68 0.01
C ALA A 24 -26.06 45.31 1.19
N PRO A 25 -26.60 44.61 2.21
CA PRO A 25 -25.81 44.22 3.36
C PRO A 25 -24.65 43.33 2.89
N HIS A 26 -23.43 43.79 3.16
CA HIS A 26 -22.23 42.91 3.01
C HIS A 26 -22.50 41.66 3.81
N ARG A 27 -22.73 40.52 3.11
CA ARG A 27 -22.68 39.21 3.74
C ARG A 27 -21.28 39.08 4.31
N SER A 28 -21.14 39.22 5.62
CA SER A 28 -19.93 38.89 6.34
C SER A 28 -19.67 37.39 6.09
N VAL A 29 -18.67 37.10 5.30
CA VAL A 29 -18.18 35.71 5.14
C VAL A 29 -17.74 35.26 6.53
N ALA A 30 -18.47 34.33 7.13
CA ALA A 30 -18.10 33.79 8.42
C ALA A 30 -16.64 33.29 8.36
N PRO A 31 -15.79 33.64 9.32
CA PRO A 31 -14.40 33.23 9.30
C PRO A 31 -14.34 31.71 9.19
N LYS A 32 -13.63 31.22 8.16
CA LYS A 32 -13.43 29.77 7.95
C LYS A 32 -12.59 29.24 9.11
N VAL A 33 -12.98 28.09 9.69
CA VAL A 33 -12.11 27.34 10.60
C VAL A 33 -10.81 27.03 9.82
N PRO A 34 -9.63 27.38 10.34
CA PRO A 34 -8.36 27.10 9.66
C PRO A 34 -8.19 25.60 9.45
N GLN A 35 -7.34 25.22 8.51
CA GLN A 35 -6.96 23.83 8.31
C GLN A 35 -6.09 23.41 9.48
N LEU A 36 -6.52 22.39 10.22
CA LEU A 36 -5.84 21.89 11.42
C LEU A 36 -4.79 20.82 11.12
N ALA A 37 -5.00 20.04 10.08
CA ALA A 37 -4.15 18.87 9.78
C ALA A 37 -2.66 19.24 9.72
N ASN A 38 -1.89 18.63 10.60
CA ASN A 38 -0.45 18.80 10.71
C ASN A 38 -0.01 20.27 10.91
N ALA A 39 -0.85 21.07 11.57
CA ALA A 39 -0.61 22.47 11.84
C ALA A 39 -0.60 22.76 13.35
N CYS A 40 -0.05 23.91 13.70
CA CYS A 40 0.19 24.34 15.08
C CYS A 40 -0.82 25.43 15.49
N PHE A 41 -1.63 25.15 16.52
CA PHE A 41 -2.57 26.11 17.08
C PHE A 41 -2.67 26.04 18.60
N ALA A 42 -2.73 27.20 19.25
CA ALA A 42 -3.14 27.31 20.64
C ALA A 42 -4.67 27.43 20.75
N LEU A 43 -5.23 26.92 21.84
CA LEU A 43 -6.65 27.02 22.19
C LEU A 43 -6.88 28.20 23.13
N ARG A 44 -7.72 29.18 22.75
CA ARG A 44 -8.17 30.26 23.62
C ARG A 44 -9.63 30.06 23.99
N SER A 45 -9.92 29.89 25.28
CA SER A 45 -11.28 29.69 25.79
C SER A 45 -12.14 30.95 25.61
N GLU A 46 -13.38 30.81 25.12
CA GLU A 46 -14.36 31.88 25.12
C GLU A 46 -14.88 32.24 26.53
N ALA A 47 -14.82 31.27 27.48
CA ALA A 47 -15.33 31.48 28.84
C ALA A 47 -14.40 32.34 29.67
N THR A 48 -13.08 32.20 29.52
CA THR A 48 -12.08 32.92 30.32
C THR A 48 -11.37 34.01 29.51
N GLY A 49 -11.45 33.99 28.17
CA GLY A 49 -10.62 34.81 27.29
C GLY A 49 -9.14 34.46 27.28
N ARG A 50 -8.71 33.43 28.04
CA ARG A 50 -7.33 33.01 28.27
C ARG A 50 -7.00 31.74 27.46
N PHE A 51 -5.70 31.49 27.30
CA PHE A 51 -5.21 30.33 26.60
C PHE A 51 -5.14 29.08 27.48
N VAL A 52 -5.30 27.94 26.86
CA VAL A 52 -5.02 26.62 27.48
C VAL A 52 -3.52 26.47 27.61
N GLY A 53 -3.04 26.10 28.79
CA GLY A 53 -1.66 25.79 29.09
C GLY A 53 -1.51 24.51 29.91
N VAL A 54 -0.31 23.96 29.94
CA VAL A 54 0.03 22.80 30.79
C VAL A 54 -0.02 23.21 32.27
N ASN A 55 -0.63 22.39 33.12
CA ASN A 55 -0.74 22.60 34.54
C ASN A 55 -0.62 21.25 35.28
N GLY A 56 0.55 20.94 35.80
CA GLY A 56 0.83 19.61 36.37
C GLY A 56 0.63 18.52 35.34
N ASP A 57 -0.14 17.49 35.69
CA ASP A 57 -0.49 16.35 34.85
C ASP A 57 -1.72 16.61 33.95
N GLY A 58 -2.09 17.87 33.72
CA GLY A 58 -3.24 18.22 32.92
C GLY A 58 -3.11 19.59 32.26
N TYR A 59 -4.27 20.20 31.96
CA TYR A 59 -4.33 21.48 31.27
C TYR A 59 -5.34 22.43 31.95
N ARG A 60 -5.08 23.75 31.88
CA ARG A 60 -6.00 24.80 32.35
C ARG A 60 -6.08 25.94 31.32
N ALA A 61 -7.25 26.58 31.23
CA ALA A 61 -7.49 27.74 30.38
C ALA A 61 -7.29 29.07 31.14
N ASP A 62 -6.09 29.27 31.68
CA ASP A 62 -5.73 30.41 32.56
C ASP A 62 -4.51 31.19 32.08
N GLN A 63 -3.89 30.81 30.95
CA GLN A 63 -2.67 31.46 30.47
C GLN A 63 -2.97 32.81 29.81
N PRO A 64 -2.20 33.88 30.13
CA PRO A 64 -2.48 35.23 29.66
C PRO A 64 -2.10 35.44 28.19
N GLY A 65 -1.19 34.69 27.62
CA GLY A 65 -0.67 34.88 26.26
C GLY A 65 -0.17 33.62 25.56
N LEU A 66 0.17 33.75 24.28
CA LEU A 66 0.68 32.64 23.46
C LEU A 66 2.00 32.07 23.99
N SER A 67 2.87 32.91 24.54
CA SER A 67 4.18 32.46 25.03
C SER A 67 4.10 31.42 26.16
N THR A 68 3.00 31.42 26.92
CA THR A 68 2.73 30.48 28.03
C THR A 68 1.66 29.46 27.68
N ALA A 69 1.04 29.55 26.49
CA ALA A 69 0.05 28.60 26.03
C ALA A 69 0.67 27.24 25.69
N ALA A 70 -0.13 26.18 25.83
CA ALA A 70 0.13 24.93 25.17
C ALA A 70 -0.16 25.13 23.68
N ALA A 71 0.90 25.21 22.87
CA ALA A 71 0.77 25.15 21.43
C ALA A 71 0.63 23.69 21.02
N PHE A 72 -0.50 23.34 20.45
CA PHE A 72 -0.77 21.97 20.05
C PHE A 72 -0.45 21.75 18.57
N PHE A 73 0.30 20.70 18.28
CA PHE A 73 0.36 20.12 16.96
C PHE A 73 -0.89 19.24 16.75
N TRP A 74 -1.63 19.48 15.69
CA TRP A 74 -2.90 18.80 15.41
C TRP A 74 -2.67 17.67 14.42
N LYS A 75 -2.19 16.51 14.92
CA LYS A 75 -2.06 15.31 14.09
C LYS A 75 -3.44 14.74 13.77
N PRO A 76 -3.80 14.56 12.49
CA PRO A 76 -5.04 13.87 12.15
C PRO A 76 -4.99 12.40 12.55
N ALA A 77 -6.00 11.93 13.28
CA ALA A 77 -6.22 10.51 13.53
C ALA A 77 -7.15 9.92 12.46
N THR A 78 -8.22 10.65 12.13
CA THR A 78 -9.17 10.30 11.07
C THR A 78 -9.56 11.56 10.28
N LEU A 79 -10.44 11.43 9.29
CA LEU A 79 -11.01 12.58 8.56
C LEU A 79 -11.72 13.61 9.45
N ARG A 80 -12.02 13.28 10.70
CA ARG A 80 -12.84 14.12 11.59
C ARG A 80 -12.24 14.34 12.98
N SER A 81 -11.18 13.63 13.32
CA SER A 81 -10.57 13.65 14.65
C SER A 81 -9.08 13.87 14.59
N TYR A 82 -8.53 14.34 15.70
CA TYR A 82 -7.14 14.75 15.84
C TYR A 82 -6.59 14.29 17.19
N LEU A 83 -5.26 14.18 17.25
CA LEU A 83 -4.45 14.03 18.45
C LEU A 83 -3.74 15.36 18.71
N PRO A 84 -4.22 16.24 19.61
CA PRO A 84 -3.55 17.49 19.94
C PRO A 84 -2.35 17.22 20.84
N GLN A 85 -1.14 17.37 20.31
CA GLN A 85 0.13 17.19 21.05
C GLN A 85 0.72 18.54 21.43
N ASP A 86 1.04 18.75 22.71
CA ASP A 86 1.67 19.97 23.22
C ASP A 86 3.18 20.07 22.87
N ARG A 87 3.81 21.21 23.16
CA ARG A 87 5.24 21.48 22.88
C ARG A 87 6.22 20.47 23.46
N SER A 88 5.85 19.81 24.56
CA SER A 88 6.70 18.85 25.27
C SER A 88 6.34 17.40 24.95
N GLY A 89 5.50 17.17 23.91
CA GLY A 89 5.13 15.84 23.43
C GLY A 89 3.96 15.20 24.18
N GLY A 90 3.32 15.91 25.12
CA GLY A 90 2.13 15.38 25.82
C GLY A 90 0.86 15.60 25.02
N LEU A 91 -0.07 14.67 25.15
CA LEU A 91 -1.34 14.64 24.43
C LEU A 91 -2.48 15.14 25.34
N LEU A 92 -3.36 15.98 24.77
CA LEU A 92 -4.62 16.32 25.44
C LEU A 92 -5.47 15.04 25.58
N ALA A 93 -5.76 14.65 26.81
CA ALA A 93 -6.41 13.37 27.10
C ALA A 93 -7.59 13.51 28.05
N VAL A 94 -8.43 12.47 28.05
CA VAL A 94 -9.51 12.27 29.00
C VAL A 94 -9.04 11.28 30.06
N GLY A 95 -9.02 11.71 31.31
CA GLY A 95 -8.78 10.85 32.46
C GLY A 95 -10.06 10.29 33.09
N GLY A 96 -9.90 9.56 34.18
CA GLY A 96 -11.03 9.04 34.97
C GLY A 96 -11.98 10.17 35.41
N SER A 97 -13.24 9.87 35.54
CA SER A 97 -14.31 10.82 35.95
C SER A 97 -14.47 12.08 35.09
N GLY A 98 -13.97 12.07 33.82
CA GLY A 98 -14.09 13.21 32.90
C GLY A 98 -13.10 14.35 33.18
N ALA A 99 -12.05 14.10 33.96
CA ALA A 99 -10.94 15.02 34.14
C ALA A 99 -10.15 15.16 32.82
N VAL A 100 -9.62 16.33 32.55
CA VAL A 100 -8.74 16.57 31.41
C VAL A 100 -7.30 16.43 31.85
N THR A 101 -6.61 15.44 31.32
CA THR A 101 -5.26 15.04 31.68
C THR A 101 -4.28 15.19 30.52
N ARG A 102 -3.03 14.97 30.79
CA ARG A 102 -1.94 14.93 29.83
C ARG A 102 -1.41 13.50 29.74
N ALA A 103 -1.54 12.87 28.57
CA ALA A 103 -1.00 11.53 28.31
C ALA A 103 0.30 11.59 27.53
N VAL A 104 1.13 10.55 27.63
CA VAL A 104 2.36 10.41 26.85
C VAL A 104 2.19 9.43 25.67
N THR A 105 1.23 8.51 25.79
CA THR A 105 0.92 7.50 24.76
C THR A 105 -0.38 7.87 24.07
N PRO A 106 -0.45 7.83 22.73
CA PRO A 106 -1.69 8.04 22.00
C PRO A 106 -2.65 6.86 22.18
N GLY A 107 -3.94 7.13 22.00
CA GLY A 107 -4.99 6.11 22.16
C GLY A 107 -6.37 6.73 22.15
N PRO A 108 -7.45 5.95 22.38
CA PRO A 108 -8.82 6.45 22.30
C PRO A 108 -9.08 7.66 23.22
N ALA A 109 -8.43 7.73 24.39
CA ALA A 109 -8.58 8.84 25.35
C ALA A 109 -7.94 10.15 24.86
N THR A 110 -7.04 10.11 23.91
CA THR A 110 -6.34 11.29 23.36
C THR A 110 -6.95 11.78 22.03
N GLU A 111 -7.98 11.11 21.53
CA GLU A 111 -8.59 11.41 20.25
C GLU A 111 -9.79 12.37 20.39
N TRP A 112 -9.76 13.47 19.63
CA TRP A 112 -10.73 14.54 19.71
C TRP A 112 -11.35 14.88 18.35
N ALA A 113 -12.67 14.79 18.25
CA ALA A 113 -13.42 15.30 17.12
C ALA A 113 -13.58 16.82 17.24
N VAL A 114 -13.34 17.53 16.14
CA VAL A 114 -13.47 18.99 16.09
C VAL A 114 -14.84 19.38 15.54
N VAL A 115 -15.62 20.06 16.37
CA VAL A 115 -16.98 20.53 16.05
C VAL A 115 -16.93 22.05 15.79
N ARG A 116 -17.36 22.49 14.62
CA ARG A 116 -17.41 23.93 14.27
C ARG A 116 -18.41 24.68 15.13
N GLY A 117 -17.97 25.78 15.71
CA GLY A 117 -18.78 26.74 16.43
C GLY A 117 -19.05 28.03 15.63
N PRO A 118 -19.84 28.98 16.17
CA PRO A 118 -20.03 30.27 15.55
C PRO A 118 -18.76 31.13 15.60
N ARG A 119 -18.67 32.12 14.70
CA ARG A 119 -17.55 33.09 14.62
C ARG A 119 -16.16 32.48 14.49
N GLY A 120 -16.06 31.28 13.87
CA GLY A 120 -14.78 30.60 13.68
C GLY A 120 -14.24 29.87 14.91
N THR A 121 -15.02 29.76 15.99
CA THR A 121 -14.67 28.94 17.14
C THR A 121 -14.85 27.44 16.87
N VAL A 122 -14.24 26.61 17.70
CA VAL A 122 -14.39 25.16 17.70
C VAL A 122 -14.78 24.65 19.07
N GLY A 123 -15.47 23.53 19.09
CA GLY A 123 -15.61 22.66 20.27
C GLY A 123 -14.82 21.40 20.04
N LEU A 124 -14.28 20.80 21.09
CA LEU A 124 -13.62 19.51 21.07
C LEU A 124 -14.53 18.49 21.75
N GLN A 125 -14.76 17.38 21.07
CA GLN A 125 -15.54 16.25 21.60
C GLN A 125 -14.62 15.03 21.67
N SER A 126 -14.50 14.46 22.87
CA SER A 126 -13.79 13.22 23.06
C SER A 126 -14.43 12.10 22.22
N VAL A 127 -13.62 11.32 21.54
CA VAL A 127 -14.08 10.18 20.75
C VAL A 127 -14.39 8.99 21.66
N SER A 128 -13.66 8.83 22.76
CA SER A 128 -13.81 7.68 23.66
C SER A 128 -15.11 7.71 24.49
N ASP A 129 -15.56 8.90 24.97
CA ASP A 129 -16.75 8.99 25.83
C ASP A 129 -17.85 9.93 25.30
N GLY A 130 -17.58 10.67 24.22
CA GLY A 130 -18.54 11.59 23.60
C GLY A 130 -18.76 12.92 24.34
N GLY A 131 -18.10 13.13 25.46
CA GLY A 131 -18.14 14.36 26.24
C GLY A 131 -17.48 15.53 25.50
N ARG A 132 -17.88 16.76 25.81
CA ARG A 132 -17.31 17.97 25.22
C ARG A 132 -16.37 18.69 26.18
N LEU A 133 -15.19 19.03 25.72
CA LEU A 133 -14.23 19.86 26.45
C LEU A 133 -14.91 21.20 26.83
N ALA A 134 -14.81 21.56 28.07
CA ALA A 134 -15.35 22.82 28.60
C ALA A 134 -14.37 23.45 29.59
N ALA A 135 -14.32 24.80 29.59
CA ALA A 135 -13.58 25.58 30.57
C ALA A 135 -14.55 26.25 31.56
N SER A 136 -14.28 26.14 32.88
CA SER A 136 -14.95 26.90 33.89
C SER A 136 -14.50 28.37 33.88
N ALA A 137 -15.15 29.23 34.64
CA ALA A 137 -14.72 30.63 34.81
C ALA A 137 -13.33 30.75 35.50
N SER A 138 -12.94 29.76 36.29
CA SER A 138 -11.60 29.67 36.91
C SER A 138 -10.53 29.05 36.00
N GLY A 139 -10.91 28.66 34.76
CA GLY A 139 -10.01 28.05 33.79
C GLY A 139 -9.84 26.54 33.94
N GLU A 140 -10.51 25.87 34.83
CA GLU A 140 -10.49 24.42 34.97
C GLU A 140 -11.14 23.77 33.72
N LEU A 141 -10.47 22.75 33.17
CA LEU A 141 -10.96 21.99 32.03
C LEU A 141 -11.62 20.68 32.49
N THR A 142 -12.82 20.44 32.00
CA THR A 142 -13.59 19.23 32.29
C THR A 142 -14.35 18.77 31.07
N LEU A 143 -14.88 17.53 31.10
CA LEU A 143 -15.81 17.06 30.09
C LEU A 143 -17.26 17.27 30.55
N LEU A 144 -18.09 17.77 29.66
CA LEU A 144 -19.53 17.90 29.86
C LEU A 144 -20.26 16.98 28.90
N ALA A 145 -21.06 16.05 29.41
CA ALA A 145 -21.82 15.09 28.59
C ALA A 145 -22.87 15.80 27.72
N LYS A 146 -23.78 16.54 28.29
CA LYS A 146 -24.78 17.41 27.60
C LYS A 146 -25.15 18.59 28.52
N GLY A 147 -25.47 19.76 27.95
CA GLY A 147 -25.89 20.93 28.76
C GLY A 147 -24.73 21.92 29.01
N GLY A 148 -24.89 22.84 29.94
CA GLY A 148 -23.92 23.89 30.28
C GLY A 148 -23.92 25.11 29.32
N ARG A 149 -23.26 26.20 29.72
CA ARG A 149 -23.17 27.45 28.93
C ARG A 149 -22.41 27.20 27.64
N ALA A 150 -22.94 27.66 26.53
CA ALA A 150 -22.34 27.49 25.20
C ALA A 150 -20.91 28.03 25.10
N ALA A 151 -20.60 29.16 25.76
CA ALA A 151 -19.28 29.77 25.78
C ALA A 151 -18.22 28.87 26.47
N ALA A 152 -18.62 28.10 27.50
CA ALA A 152 -17.69 27.21 28.20
C ALA A 152 -17.08 26.14 27.30
N ARG A 153 -17.80 25.74 26.23
CA ARG A 153 -17.41 24.68 25.30
C ARG A 153 -16.83 25.17 23.98
N ARG A 154 -16.45 26.45 23.91
CA ARG A 154 -15.93 27.07 22.69
C ARG A 154 -14.53 27.58 22.88
N PHE A 155 -13.71 27.31 21.89
CA PHE A 155 -12.34 27.74 21.84
C PHE A 155 -12.04 28.41 20.50
N ALA A 156 -11.30 29.49 20.53
CA ALA A 156 -10.70 30.08 19.33
C ALA A 156 -9.37 29.37 19.05
N LEU A 157 -9.15 29.03 17.78
CA LEU A 157 -7.87 28.53 17.29
C LEU A 157 -6.97 29.71 16.95
N VAL A 158 -5.86 29.84 17.62
CA VAL A 158 -4.87 30.88 17.39
C VAL A 158 -3.61 30.26 16.83
N PRO A 159 -3.16 30.63 15.61
CA PRO A 159 -1.94 30.08 15.02
C PRO A 159 -0.74 30.30 15.97
N ASP A 160 0.09 29.26 16.07
CA ASP A 160 1.36 29.29 16.79
C ASP A 160 2.41 28.58 15.93
N LEU A 161 3.68 28.93 16.04
CA LEU A 161 4.76 28.30 15.28
C LEU A 161 5.68 27.45 16.16
N ALA A 162 5.38 27.35 17.47
CA ALA A 162 6.28 26.77 18.44
C ALA A 162 5.81 25.41 18.99
N CYS A 163 5.07 24.62 18.21
CA CYS A 163 4.75 23.25 18.61
C CYS A 163 5.82 22.24 18.11
N THR A 164 5.87 21.12 18.77
CA THR A 164 6.70 19.97 18.37
C THR A 164 5.89 19.10 17.42
N PRO A 165 6.40 18.77 16.23
CA PRO A 165 5.75 17.83 15.33
C PRO A 165 5.49 16.48 16.01
N PHE A 166 4.41 15.81 15.62
CA PHE A 166 4.12 14.46 16.08
C PHE A 166 5.19 13.50 15.55
N PRO A 167 5.59 12.46 16.31
CA PRO A 167 6.55 11.47 15.85
C PRO A 167 6.10 10.81 14.54
N GLU A 168 6.99 10.81 13.54
CA GLU A 168 6.73 10.21 12.24
C GLU A 168 8.05 9.91 11.51
N ALA A 169 8.00 8.96 10.56
CA ALA A 169 9.10 8.75 9.62
C ALA A 169 9.27 9.99 8.73
N ASP A 170 10.53 10.33 8.42
CA ASP A 170 10.83 11.39 7.47
C ASP A 170 10.67 10.83 6.04
N VAL A 171 9.93 11.49 5.18
CA VAL A 171 9.87 11.14 3.77
C VAL A 171 11.24 11.28 3.08
N GLY A 172 12.12 12.11 3.62
CA GLY A 172 13.46 12.37 3.09
C GLY A 172 13.46 12.93 1.66
N ALA A 173 12.42 13.68 1.29
CA ALA A 173 12.28 14.23 -0.04
C ALA A 173 11.67 15.65 0.01
N THR A 174 12.08 16.51 -0.93
CA THR A 174 11.57 17.87 -1.09
C THR A 174 11.28 18.17 -2.54
N GLY A 175 10.20 18.91 -2.81
CA GLY A 175 9.72 19.22 -4.15
C GLY A 175 8.31 18.69 -4.38
N GLU A 176 7.79 18.91 -5.58
CA GLU A 176 6.45 18.45 -5.99
C GLU A 176 6.59 17.48 -7.17
N PRO A 177 6.03 16.27 -7.08
CA PRO A 177 6.08 15.32 -8.18
C PRO A 177 5.30 15.84 -9.41
N PHE A 178 5.69 15.39 -10.60
CA PHE A 178 5.06 15.78 -11.85
C PHE A 178 3.56 15.54 -11.85
N ARG A 179 2.82 16.46 -12.45
CA ARG A 179 1.36 16.40 -12.65
C ARG A 179 1.03 16.65 -14.11
N GLY A 180 -0.05 16.05 -14.59
CA GLY A 180 -0.51 16.21 -15.97
C GLY A 180 -0.04 15.10 -16.90
N THR A 181 0.10 15.43 -18.16
CA THR A 181 0.49 14.52 -19.24
C THR A 181 1.71 15.08 -19.99
N ASN A 182 2.37 14.23 -20.77
CA ASN A 182 3.37 14.68 -21.74
C ASN A 182 2.72 15.42 -22.93
N ARG A 183 3.51 15.78 -23.95
CA ARG A 183 3.01 16.50 -25.14
C ARG A 183 2.08 15.67 -26.00
N GLU A 184 2.18 14.36 -25.94
CA GLU A 184 1.38 13.37 -26.67
C GLU A 184 0.05 13.09 -25.93
N GLY A 185 -0.12 13.58 -24.71
CA GLY A 185 -1.28 13.36 -23.87
C GLY A 185 -1.18 12.10 -23.00
N ASP A 186 -0.03 11.42 -22.97
CA ASP A 186 0.20 10.25 -22.14
C ASP A 186 0.52 10.65 -20.70
N VAL A 187 0.09 9.84 -19.73
CA VAL A 187 0.55 10.00 -18.35
C VAL A 187 2.01 9.58 -18.23
N VAL A 188 2.75 10.21 -17.31
CA VAL A 188 4.18 9.97 -17.12
C VAL A 188 4.44 9.46 -15.72
N GLY A 189 5.08 8.32 -15.60
CA GLY A 189 5.48 7.71 -14.35
C GLY A 189 5.55 6.19 -14.45
N PHE A 190 6.16 5.56 -13.45
CA PHE A 190 6.25 4.11 -13.41
C PHE A 190 5.05 3.48 -12.70
N ALA A 191 4.83 2.21 -13.01
CA ALA A 191 3.86 1.36 -12.34
C ALA A 191 4.58 0.25 -11.58
N ASP A 192 4.17 0.01 -10.33
CA ASP A 192 4.40 -1.26 -9.68
C ASP A 192 3.17 -2.15 -9.86
N MET A 193 3.35 -3.22 -10.63
CA MET A 193 2.26 -4.08 -11.04
C MET A 193 1.90 -5.14 -10.00
N HIS A 194 2.70 -5.23 -8.91
CA HIS A 194 2.54 -6.25 -7.88
C HIS A 194 3.10 -5.80 -6.52
N LEU A 195 2.20 -5.42 -5.61
CA LEU A 195 2.57 -4.90 -4.28
C LEU A 195 1.54 -5.30 -3.22
N HIS A 196 1.99 -5.86 -2.09
CA HIS A 196 1.14 -6.29 -0.97
C HIS A 196 1.14 -5.26 0.18
N ILE A 197 0.44 -4.15 0.00
CA ILE A 197 0.41 -3.05 1.01
C ILE A 197 -0.16 -3.52 2.36
N THR A 198 -1.13 -4.43 2.31
CA THR A 198 -1.89 -4.89 3.48
C THR A 198 -1.62 -6.35 3.85
N ALA A 199 -0.40 -6.84 3.54
CA ALA A 199 0.02 -8.21 3.82
C ALA A 199 0.05 -8.56 5.31
N ASN A 200 0.04 -7.58 6.20
CA ASN A 200 -0.12 -7.81 7.64
C ASN A 200 -1.44 -8.52 8.01
N GLN A 201 -2.42 -8.52 7.10
CA GLN A 201 -3.68 -9.25 7.24
C GLN A 201 -3.67 -10.63 6.59
N ARG A 202 -2.52 -11.13 6.06
CA ARG A 202 -2.43 -12.48 5.50
C ARG A 202 -2.16 -13.52 6.59
N ALA A 203 -2.34 -14.79 6.23
CA ALA A 203 -2.06 -15.96 7.08
C ALA A 203 -2.66 -15.84 8.50
N GLY A 204 -3.92 -15.39 8.57
CA GLY A 204 -4.61 -15.20 9.84
C GLY A 204 -4.25 -13.89 10.56
N GLY A 205 -3.45 -13.01 9.96
CA GLY A 205 -3.16 -11.67 10.49
C GLY A 205 -2.20 -11.63 11.68
N ALA A 206 -1.28 -12.60 11.79
CA ALA A 206 -0.31 -12.68 12.88
C ALA A 206 1.11 -13.07 12.41
N VAL A 207 1.34 -13.15 11.10
CA VAL A 207 2.65 -13.54 10.55
C VAL A 207 3.49 -12.32 10.17
N VAL A 208 2.86 -11.27 9.62
CA VAL A 208 3.55 -10.06 9.21
C VAL A 208 3.27 -8.96 10.22
N TYR A 209 4.24 -8.67 11.06
CA TYR A 209 4.16 -7.61 12.07
C TYR A 209 4.18 -6.21 11.45
N GLY A 210 3.38 -5.33 12.02
CA GLY A 210 3.33 -3.91 11.69
C GLY A 210 2.25 -3.57 10.65
N GLU A 211 1.75 -2.35 10.77
CA GLU A 211 0.64 -1.83 9.97
C GLU A 211 1.14 -0.87 8.88
N PRO A 212 0.51 -0.82 7.69
CA PRO A 212 0.86 0.19 6.68
C PRO A 212 0.55 1.62 7.16
N PHE A 213 -0.26 1.79 8.16
CA PHE A 213 -0.53 3.04 8.91
C PHE A 213 -1.27 2.70 10.19
N ASP A 214 -1.19 3.58 11.19
CA ASP A 214 -2.10 3.58 12.33
C ASP A 214 -2.59 5.01 12.63
N ARG A 215 -3.83 5.14 13.09
CA ARG A 215 -4.43 6.45 13.40
C ARG A 215 -3.75 7.14 14.59
N TYR A 216 -3.10 6.38 15.44
CA TYR A 216 -2.33 6.88 16.57
C TYR A 216 -0.86 7.11 16.23
N GLY A 217 -0.43 6.79 15.02
CA GLY A 217 0.88 7.12 14.45
C GLY A 217 1.86 5.97 14.41
N ILE A 218 3.10 6.30 14.04
CA ILE A 218 4.15 5.32 13.78
C ILE A 218 4.51 4.47 15.00
N THR A 219 4.34 4.99 16.20
CA THR A 219 4.61 4.26 17.45
C THR A 219 3.70 3.05 17.64
N GLU A 220 2.47 3.14 17.12
CA GLU A 220 1.53 2.03 17.14
C GLU A 220 1.68 1.16 15.89
N ALA A 221 1.85 1.79 14.71
CA ALA A 221 1.98 1.07 13.45
C ALA A 221 3.24 0.20 13.36
N LEU A 222 4.37 0.71 13.85
CA LEU A 222 5.70 0.09 13.70
C LEU A 222 6.47 0.11 15.04
N GLY A 223 5.80 -0.28 16.12
CA GLY A 223 6.37 -0.39 17.45
C GLY A 223 7.34 -1.56 17.60
N HIS A 224 7.38 -2.14 18.78
CA HIS A 224 8.16 -3.36 19.03
C HIS A 224 7.32 -4.57 18.73
N ASP A 225 7.85 -5.56 17.99
CA ASP A 225 7.16 -6.76 17.57
C ASP A 225 7.19 -7.91 18.60
N ALA A 226 7.78 -7.67 19.77
CA ALA A 226 7.96 -8.66 20.83
C ALA A 226 6.65 -9.31 21.31
N ASP A 227 5.52 -8.61 21.22
CA ASP A 227 4.22 -9.15 21.62
C ASP A 227 3.71 -10.22 20.63
N GLU A 228 4.12 -10.16 19.37
CA GLU A 228 3.74 -11.12 18.33
C GLU A 228 4.87 -12.13 18.04
N HIS A 229 6.10 -11.63 17.85
CA HIS A 229 7.26 -12.45 17.47
C HIS A 229 8.08 -12.98 18.67
N GLY A 230 7.65 -12.68 19.93
CA GLY A 230 8.39 -13.03 21.13
C GLY A 230 9.51 -12.05 21.46
N VAL A 231 10.02 -12.09 22.69
CA VAL A 231 10.96 -11.11 23.24
C VAL A 231 12.24 -10.93 22.40
N ASP A 232 12.66 -11.99 21.72
CA ASP A 232 13.88 -12.05 20.90
C ASP A 232 13.59 -12.51 19.45
N GLY A 233 12.34 -12.43 19.00
CA GLY A 233 11.92 -12.88 17.68
C GLY A 233 11.81 -14.39 17.53
N SER A 234 11.93 -15.17 18.62
CA SER A 234 11.91 -16.63 18.58
C SER A 234 10.56 -17.24 18.20
N LEU A 235 9.48 -16.48 18.31
CA LEU A 235 8.13 -16.87 17.90
C LEU A 235 7.78 -16.48 16.44
N ASP A 236 8.67 -15.78 15.74
CA ASP A 236 8.56 -15.56 14.29
C ASP A 236 8.90 -16.86 13.52
N VAL A 237 8.03 -17.87 13.67
CA VAL A 237 8.28 -19.23 13.18
C VAL A 237 8.37 -19.25 11.66
N THR A 238 7.45 -18.59 10.97
CA THR A 238 7.44 -18.48 9.51
C THR A 238 8.64 -17.70 9.00
N GLY A 239 8.99 -16.54 9.56
CA GLY A 239 10.18 -15.79 9.17
C GLY A 239 11.47 -16.56 9.42
N ASN A 240 11.58 -17.27 10.53
CA ASN A 240 12.72 -18.13 10.82
C ASN A 240 12.82 -19.27 9.78
N LEU A 241 11.72 -19.96 9.47
CA LEU A 241 11.68 -21.05 8.51
C LEU A 241 12.10 -20.58 7.10
N LEU A 242 11.53 -19.48 6.63
CA LEU A 242 11.84 -18.94 5.30
C LEU A 242 13.27 -18.41 5.19
N ARG A 243 13.83 -17.86 6.28
CA ARG A 243 15.19 -17.32 6.32
C ARG A 243 16.28 -18.38 6.50
N THR A 244 16.04 -19.41 7.33
CA THR A 244 17.06 -20.35 7.76
C THR A 244 16.78 -21.81 7.37
N GLY A 245 15.58 -22.10 6.88
CA GLY A 245 15.08 -23.47 6.66
C GLY A 245 14.66 -24.20 7.96
N LEU A 246 14.71 -23.52 9.11
CA LEU A 246 14.32 -24.07 10.41
C LEU A 246 13.34 -23.12 11.12
N PRO A 247 12.35 -23.64 11.86
CA PRO A 247 11.38 -22.80 12.58
C PRO A 247 11.96 -22.11 13.83
N PHE A 248 13.27 -22.08 13.96
CA PHE A 248 14.02 -21.52 15.08
C PHE A 248 14.95 -20.43 14.61
N GLY A 249 14.96 -19.34 15.35
CA GLY A 249 15.84 -18.20 15.11
C GLY A 249 15.57 -17.08 16.08
N THR A 250 16.30 -16.01 15.95
CA THR A 250 16.10 -14.77 16.71
C THR A 250 16.35 -13.57 15.83
N HIS A 251 15.71 -12.45 16.15
CA HIS A 251 15.99 -11.14 15.57
C HIS A 251 15.78 -10.05 16.62
N ASP A 252 16.29 -8.85 16.35
CA ASP A 252 16.03 -7.69 17.20
C ASP A 252 14.59 -7.20 16.96
N THR A 253 13.79 -7.18 18.04
CA THR A 253 12.37 -6.85 18.00
C THR A 253 12.06 -5.35 18.12
N HIS A 254 13.09 -4.49 18.15
CA HIS A 254 12.91 -3.05 18.31
C HIS A 254 12.57 -2.34 16.99
N GLY A 255 11.31 -1.97 16.86
CA GLY A 255 10.83 -1.04 15.82
C GLY A 255 11.09 0.44 16.18
N TRP A 256 10.07 1.27 16.07
CA TRP A 256 10.18 2.69 16.42
C TRP A 256 10.66 2.91 17.86
N PRO A 257 11.63 3.82 18.13
CA PRO A 257 12.29 4.72 17.16
C PRO A 257 13.62 4.18 16.59
N THR A 258 14.08 3.00 17.00
CA THR A 258 15.43 2.53 16.68
C THR A 258 15.55 1.77 15.37
N PHE A 259 14.56 0.93 15.05
CA PHE A 259 14.58 0.06 13.87
C PHE A 259 15.89 -0.73 13.74
N ALA A 260 16.35 -1.34 14.82
CA ALA A 260 17.66 -1.96 14.87
C ALA A 260 17.75 -3.23 14.00
N GLY A 261 16.73 -4.10 14.03
CA GLY A 261 16.69 -5.37 13.33
C GLY A 261 15.84 -5.40 12.06
N TRP A 262 14.92 -4.45 11.93
CA TRP A 262 13.97 -4.39 10.81
C TRP A 262 13.50 -2.93 10.58
N PRO A 263 12.95 -2.54 9.40
CA PRO A 263 12.96 -3.36 8.20
C PRO A 263 14.38 -3.51 7.64
N VAL A 264 14.66 -4.69 7.12
CA VAL A 264 15.78 -4.95 6.21
C VAL A 264 15.24 -5.72 5.02
N ARG A 265 15.99 -5.79 3.93
CA ARG A 265 15.53 -6.34 2.66
C ARG A 265 14.94 -7.76 2.73
N ASP A 266 15.31 -8.55 3.72
CA ASP A 266 14.93 -9.96 3.91
C ASP A 266 14.15 -10.24 5.21
N THR A 267 13.71 -9.20 5.94
CA THR A 267 12.76 -9.37 7.05
C THR A 267 11.31 -9.38 6.53
N ILE A 268 10.97 -10.42 5.80
CA ILE A 268 9.72 -10.55 5.03
C ILE A 268 8.46 -10.75 5.90
N THR A 269 8.62 -11.00 7.20
CA THR A 269 7.56 -11.05 8.21
C THR A 269 7.37 -9.73 8.95
N HIS A 270 7.89 -8.63 8.39
CA HIS A 270 7.70 -7.27 8.92
C HIS A 270 7.20 -6.33 7.84
N GLN A 271 6.41 -5.33 8.25
CA GLN A 271 5.87 -4.32 7.35
C GLN A 271 6.99 -3.54 6.63
N GLN A 272 6.96 -3.54 5.30
CA GLN A 272 7.90 -2.81 4.45
C GLN A 272 7.23 -1.72 3.61
N THR A 273 5.90 -1.54 3.72
CA THR A 273 5.10 -0.61 2.90
C THR A 273 4.36 0.44 3.75
N TYR A 274 4.99 0.93 4.83
CA TYR A 274 4.42 2.02 5.64
C TYR A 274 4.11 3.24 4.77
N TYR A 275 3.01 3.95 5.05
CA TYR A 275 2.50 4.98 4.13
C TYR A 275 3.50 6.09 3.77
N VAL A 276 4.42 6.46 4.67
CA VAL A 276 5.49 7.44 4.36
C VAL A 276 6.50 6.88 3.37
N TRP A 277 6.78 5.58 3.43
CA TRP A 277 7.64 4.91 2.46
C TRP A 277 6.98 4.80 1.09
N LEU A 278 5.68 4.50 1.04
CA LEU A 278 4.87 4.59 -0.19
C LEU A 278 4.84 6.03 -0.75
N GLN A 279 4.71 7.04 0.13
CA GLN A 279 4.76 8.44 -0.28
C GLN A 279 6.09 8.79 -0.96
N ARG A 280 7.20 8.25 -0.47
CA ARG A 280 8.51 8.48 -1.06
C ARG A 280 8.62 7.89 -2.47
N ALA A 281 8.11 6.68 -2.72
CA ALA A 281 8.06 6.09 -4.05
C ALA A 281 7.14 6.89 -5.00
N TRP A 282 5.97 7.33 -4.52
CA TRP A 282 5.10 8.23 -5.27
C TRP A 282 5.81 9.55 -5.64
N MET A 283 6.59 10.14 -4.74
CA MET A 283 7.39 11.33 -5.05
C MET A 283 8.48 11.08 -6.08
N ALA A 284 8.98 9.84 -6.19
CA ALA A 284 9.96 9.44 -7.21
C ALA A 284 9.35 9.23 -8.62
N GLY A 285 8.03 9.28 -8.72
CA GLY A 285 7.34 9.16 -10.01
C GLY A 285 6.47 7.92 -10.15
N GLU A 286 6.21 7.18 -9.07
CA GLU A 286 5.21 6.12 -9.08
C GLU A 286 3.82 6.72 -9.30
N ARG A 287 3.09 6.19 -10.28
CA ARG A 287 1.78 6.71 -10.67
C ARG A 287 0.68 5.68 -10.66
N LEU A 288 1.03 4.42 -10.73
CA LEU A 288 0.08 3.32 -10.66
C LEU A 288 0.66 2.20 -9.80
N VAL A 289 -0.16 1.66 -8.92
CA VAL A 289 0.14 0.46 -8.12
C VAL A 289 -1.02 -0.51 -8.27
N VAL A 290 -0.70 -1.79 -8.45
CA VAL A 290 -1.65 -2.88 -8.25
C VAL A 290 -1.44 -3.42 -6.83
N ALA A 291 -2.34 -3.04 -5.94
CA ALA A 291 -2.35 -3.53 -4.57
C ALA A 291 -3.00 -4.92 -4.55
N GLN A 292 -2.17 -5.95 -4.60
CA GLN A 292 -2.62 -7.34 -4.51
C GLN A 292 -2.95 -7.67 -3.05
N THR A 293 -4.18 -8.10 -2.81
CA THR A 293 -4.54 -8.75 -1.55
C THR A 293 -4.11 -10.21 -1.65
N VAL A 294 -3.51 -10.74 -0.59
CA VAL A 294 -2.89 -12.07 -0.65
C VAL A 294 -3.33 -12.94 0.53
N GLU A 295 -3.66 -14.20 0.25
CA GLU A 295 -3.92 -15.19 1.28
C GLU A 295 -3.66 -16.60 0.76
N ASP A 296 -3.16 -17.44 1.66
CA ASP A 296 -2.97 -18.88 1.46
C ASP A 296 -3.59 -19.62 2.62
N GLN A 297 -4.72 -20.26 2.41
CA GLN A 297 -5.46 -20.95 3.46
C GLN A 297 -4.58 -22.01 4.14
N SER A 298 -3.80 -22.76 3.38
CA SER A 298 -2.94 -23.81 3.91
C SER A 298 -1.85 -23.25 4.83
N LEU A 299 -1.24 -22.13 4.48
CA LEU A 299 -0.28 -21.43 5.34
C LEU A 299 -0.98 -20.92 6.61
N CYS A 300 -2.11 -20.24 6.47
CA CYS A 300 -2.87 -19.75 7.60
C CYS A 300 -3.27 -20.90 8.55
N GLU A 301 -3.74 -22.03 8.04
CA GLU A 301 -4.22 -23.13 8.88
C GLU A 301 -3.10 -23.78 9.71
N ILE A 302 -1.87 -23.82 9.22
CA ILE A 302 -0.74 -24.34 9.98
C ILE A 302 -0.19 -23.35 11.01
N GLU A 303 -0.40 -22.04 10.84
CA GLU A 303 0.09 -21.04 11.80
C GLU A 303 -0.57 -21.22 13.18
N PRO A 304 0.23 -21.14 14.27
CA PRO A 304 -0.31 -21.39 15.62
C PRO A 304 -1.13 -20.22 16.17
N VAL A 305 -0.84 -19.00 15.73
CA VAL A 305 -1.51 -17.77 16.21
C VAL A 305 -2.25 -17.12 15.07
N LYS A 306 -3.49 -16.72 15.32
CA LYS A 306 -4.36 -16.07 14.34
C LYS A 306 -5.19 -14.98 14.99
N SER A 307 -5.36 -13.86 14.33
CA SER A 307 -6.27 -12.78 14.72
C SER A 307 -7.62 -12.85 14.00
N HIS A 308 -7.71 -13.57 12.87
CA HIS A 308 -8.94 -13.79 12.12
C HIS A 308 -8.96 -15.20 11.49
N SER A 309 -10.04 -15.55 10.78
CA SER A 309 -10.20 -16.86 10.15
C SER A 309 -9.29 -17.02 8.93
N CYS A 310 -9.04 -18.28 8.53
CA CYS A 310 -8.29 -18.62 7.32
C CYS A 310 -9.18 -18.67 6.05
N ASP A 311 -10.40 -18.15 6.09
CA ASP A 311 -11.21 -17.96 4.90
C ASP A 311 -10.59 -16.86 4.02
N GLU A 312 -10.04 -17.25 2.86
CA GLU A 312 -9.36 -16.33 1.95
C GLU A 312 -10.26 -15.19 1.47
N THR A 313 -11.58 -15.43 1.33
CA THR A 313 -12.53 -14.38 0.97
C THR A 313 -12.68 -13.34 2.10
N GLU A 314 -12.63 -13.78 3.36
CA GLU A 314 -12.65 -12.86 4.52
C GLU A 314 -11.34 -12.08 4.61
N ALA A 315 -10.19 -12.74 4.50
CA ALA A 315 -8.87 -12.09 4.51
C ALA A 315 -8.75 -11.03 3.41
N VAL A 316 -9.16 -11.35 2.17
CA VAL A 316 -9.24 -10.40 1.05
C VAL A 316 -10.11 -9.20 1.40
N ARG A 317 -11.27 -9.41 2.03
CA ARG A 317 -12.18 -8.33 2.43
C ARG A 317 -11.56 -7.42 3.50
N LEU A 318 -10.85 -7.99 4.47
CA LEU A 318 -10.12 -7.23 5.50
C LEU A 318 -9.01 -6.37 4.88
N GLN A 319 -8.21 -6.93 3.99
CA GLN A 319 -7.16 -6.21 3.27
C GLN A 319 -7.71 -5.07 2.41
N ILE A 320 -8.81 -5.30 1.68
CA ILE A 320 -9.49 -4.25 0.91
C ILE A 320 -10.02 -3.13 1.82
N GLN A 321 -10.54 -3.49 3.01
CA GLN A 321 -10.98 -2.48 3.97
C GLN A 321 -9.79 -1.66 4.48
N ALA A 322 -8.67 -2.30 4.81
CA ALA A 322 -7.44 -1.62 5.22
C ALA A 322 -6.91 -0.65 4.14
N LEU A 323 -6.99 -1.02 2.84
CA LEU A 323 -6.67 -0.09 1.73
C LEU A 323 -7.59 1.13 1.69
N ARG A 324 -8.88 0.98 1.99
CA ARG A 324 -9.84 2.11 2.07
C ARG A 324 -9.54 3.01 3.26
N ASP A 325 -9.22 2.39 4.39
CA ASP A 325 -8.87 3.11 5.62
C ASP A 325 -7.54 3.86 5.45
N LEU A 326 -6.56 3.27 4.76
CA LEU A 326 -5.32 3.95 4.36
C LEU A 326 -5.59 5.17 3.48
N GLN A 327 -6.48 5.05 2.47
CA GLN A 327 -6.88 6.20 1.66
C GLN A 327 -7.49 7.33 2.51
N ASP A 328 -8.41 6.99 3.40
CA ASP A 328 -9.05 7.98 4.28
C ASP A 328 -8.04 8.60 5.28
N TYR A 329 -7.06 7.81 5.74
CA TYR A 329 -5.97 8.31 6.57
C TYR A 329 -5.05 9.28 5.81
N VAL A 330 -4.61 8.94 4.60
CA VAL A 330 -3.81 9.83 3.74
C VAL A 330 -4.59 11.11 3.40
N ASP A 331 -5.88 11.00 3.14
CA ASP A 331 -6.78 12.14 2.96
C ASP A 331 -6.85 13.03 4.22
N ALA A 332 -6.89 12.42 5.41
CA ALA A 332 -6.89 13.15 6.68
C ALA A 332 -5.56 13.90 6.90
N GLN A 333 -4.41 13.25 6.65
CA GLN A 333 -3.08 13.89 6.73
C GLN A 333 -2.99 15.10 5.78
N ALA A 334 -3.61 15.02 4.59
CA ALA A 334 -3.69 16.10 3.62
C ALA A 334 -4.80 17.16 3.93
N GLY A 335 -5.47 17.02 5.06
CA GLY A 335 -6.47 17.98 5.57
C GLY A 335 -7.88 17.81 5.05
N GLY A 336 -8.26 16.63 4.58
CA GLY A 336 -9.65 16.29 4.29
C GLY A 336 -9.87 15.37 3.10
N LYS A 337 -11.08 14.84 3.03
CA LYS A 337 -11.49 13.85 2.02
C LYS A 337 -11.16 14.32 0.60
N GLY A 338 -10.52 13.43 -0.16
CA GLY A 338 -10.15 13.66 -1.56
C GLY A 338 -8.92 14.56 -1.75
N ARG A 339 -8.16 14.86 -0.69
CA ARG A 339 -6.98 15.75 -0.76
C ARG A 339 -5.65 14.97 -0.79
N GLY A 340 -5.66 13.71 -0.38
CA GLY A 340 -4.47 12.88 -0.33
C GLY A 340 -3.94 12.51 -1.72
N TRP A 341 -2.71 12.05 -1.71
CA TRP A 341 -2.00 11.59 -2.90
C TRP A 341 -2.34 10.14 -3.28
N PHE A 342 -2.80 9.31 -2.36
CA PHE A 342 -3.19 7.91 -2.55
C PHE A 342 -4.65 7.81 -2.98
N ARG A 343 -4.95 7.08 -4.09
CA ARG A 343 -6.30 7.05 -4.65
C ARG A 343 -6.68 5.69 -5.19
N LEU A 344 -7.62 5.01 -4.53
CA LEU A 344 -8.24 3.80 -5.05
C LEU A 344 -9.03 4.11 -6.33
N VAL A 345 -8.81 3.31 -7.37
CA VAL A 345 -9.42 3.47 -8.69
C VAL A 345 -10.05 2.16 -9.17
N TYR A 346 -11.16 2.28 -9.90
CA TYR A 346 -11.99 1.14 -10.27
C TYR A 346 -12.24 1.06 -11.79
N SER A 347 -11.59 1.92 -12.57
CA SER A 347 -11.63 1.92 -14.03
C SER A 347 -10.42 2.67 -14.60
N PRO A 348 -10.01 2.39 -15.86
CA PRO A 348 -8.91 3.11 -16.52
C PRO A 348 -9.10 4.62 -16.50
N ARG A 349 -10.33 5.09 -16.75
CA ARG A 349 -10.65 6.52 -16.72
C ARG A 349 -10.43 7.18 -15.35
N GLN A 350 -10.79 6.46 -14.26
CA GLN A 350 -10.54 6.97 -12.91
C GLN A 350 -9.04 7.01 -12.60
N ALA A 351 -8.30 5.98 -13.03
CA ALA A 351 -6.86 5.91 -12.85
C ALA A 351 -6.15 7.04 -13.61
N ARG A 352 -6.45 7.22 -14.89
CA ARG A 352 -5.93 8.32 -15.70
C ARG A 352 -6.18 9.67 -15.05
N HIS A 353 -7.41 9.93 -14.64
CA HIS A 353 -7.77 11.19 -13.96
C HIS A 353 -7.01 11.39 -12.64
N ALA A 354 -6.79 10.35 -11.84
CA ALA A 354 -6.00 10.45 -10.61
C ALA A 354 -4.54 10.81 -10.91
N ILE A 355 -3.93 10.16 -11.92
CA ILE A 355 -2.54 10.40 -12.32
C ILE A 355 -2.35 11.81 -12.91
N GLU A 356 -3.27 12.27 -13.77
CA GLU A 356 -3.26 13.64 -14.31
C GLU A 356 -3.29 14.70 -13.21
N GLN A 357 -3.91 14.39 -12.07
CA GLN A 357 -3.88 15.24 -10.88
C GLN A 357 -2.60 15.09 -10.04
N GLY A 358 -1.63 14.30 -10.48
CA GLY A 358 -0.39 14.01 -9.77
C GLY A 358 -0.56 13.07 -8.58
N ARG A 359 -1.60 12.23 -8.57
CA ARG A 359 -1.85 11.24 -7.51
C ARG A 359 -1.38 9.86 -7.91
N LEU A 360 -1.17 9.00 -6.92
CA LEU A 360 -0.98 7.57 -7.12
C LEU A 360 -2.35 6.92 -7.34
N ALA A 361 -2.53 6.30 -8.50
CA ALA A 361 -3.68 5.46 -8.79
C ALA A 361 -3.43 4.06 -8.24
N VAL A 362 -4.30 3.57 -7.36
CA VAL A 362 -4.17 2.27 -6.72
C VAL A 362 -5.32 1.37 -7.17
N LEU A 363 -4.99 0.35 -7.93
CA LEU A 363 -5.90 -0.69 -8.39
C LEU A 363 -5.86 -1.86 -7.40
N ILE A 364 -6.99 -2.48 -7.13
CA ILE A 364 -7.08 -3.62 -6.21
C ILE A 364 -7.05 -4.92 -7.01
N GLY A 365 -6.14 -5.83 -6.61
CA GLY A 365 -6.07 -7.19 -7.12
C GLY A 365 -6.30 -8.24 -6.04
N ILE A 366 -6.43 -9.49 -6.44
CA ILE A 366 -6.48 -10.68 -5.59
C ILE A 366 -5.44 -11.67 -6.06
N GLU A 367 -4.59 -12.09 -5.15
CA GLU A 367 -3.69 -13.24 -5.27
C GLU A 367 -3.99 -14.20 -4.12
N SER A 368 -4.65 -15.30 -4.41
CA SER A 368 -4.98 -16.28 -3.38
C SER A 368 -4.96 -17.70 -3.94
N SER A 369 -4.57 -18.66 -3.09
CA SER A 369 -4.43 -20.05 -3.51
C SER A 369 -5.80 -20.68 -3.82
N ASN A 370 -6.86 -20.28 -3.11
CA ASN A 370 -8.22 -20.75 -3.32
C ASN A 370 -9.16 -19.63 -3.76
N LEU A 371 -8.87 -19.00 -4.91
CA LEU A 371 -9.68 -17.88 -5.40
C LEU A 371 -11.19 -18.20 -5.32
N PHE A 372 -11.96 -17.32 -4.66
CA PHE A 372 -13.40 -17.46 -4.41
C PHE A 372 -13.80 -18.69 -3.56
N GLY A 373 -12.88 -19.27 -2.80
CA GLY A 373 -13.07 -20.50 -2.04
C GLY A 373 -13.09 -21.76 -2.89
N CYS A 374 -12.59 -21.68 -4.12
CA CYS A 374 -12.55 -22.79 -5.07
C CYS A 374 -11.28 -23.66 -4.90
N SER A 375 -11.20 -24.35 -3.79
CA SER A 375 -10.14 -25.32 -3.53
C SER A 375 -10.33 -26.63 -4.30
N GLU A 376 -9.28 -27.43 -4.32
CA GLU A 376 -9.31 -28.83 -4.74
C GLU A 376 -9.03 -29.73 -3.54
N ARG A 377 -9.65 -30.90 -3.50
CA ARG A 377 -9.36 -31.94 -2.53
C ARG A 377 -9.44 -33.32 -3.16
N LEU A 378 -8.31 -34.05 -3.21
CA LEU A 378 -8.22 -35.37 -3.82
C LEU A 378 -8.79 -35.41 -5.25
N ASP A 379 -8.34 -34.53 -6.11
CA ASP A 379 -8.75 -34.34 -7.51
C ASP A 379 -10.23 -33.91 -7.68
N ALA A 380 -10.90 -33.48 -6.61
CA ALA A 380 -12.29 -33.05 -6.67
C ALA A 380 -12.42 -31.54 -6.34
N PRO A 381 -12.99 -30.74 -7.26
CA PRO A 381 -13.23 -29.34 -7.00
C PRO A 381 -14.26 -29.16 -5.88
N GLN A 382 -14.02 -28.19 -5.00
CA GLN A 382 -14.90 -27.86 -3.87
C GLN A 382 -15.87 -26.72 -4.19
N CYS A 383 -15.99 -26.34 -5.43
CA CYS A 383 -16.93 -25.31 -5.91
C CYS A 383 -17.52 -25.67 -7.27
N ASP A 384 -18.48 -24.88 -7.71
CA ASP A 384 -19.13 -24.99 -9.02
C ASP A 384 -19.15 -23.66 -9.78
N ARG A 385 -19.78 -23.65 -10.98
CA ARG A 385 -19.91 -22.44 -11.82
C ARG A 385 -20.70 -21.33 -11.16
N ALA A 386 -21.67 -21.65 -10.30
CA ALA A 386 -22.46 -20.63 -9.62
C ALA A 386 -21.63 -19.93 -8.54
N ASP A 387 -20.72 -20.65 -7.89
CA ASP A 387 -19.74 -20.10 -6.96
C ASP A 387 -18.79 -19.12 -7.65
N ILE A 388 -18.27 -19.49 -8.82
CA ILE A 388 -17.42 -18.64 -9.66
C ILE A 388 -18.14 -17.34 -10.01
N ASP A 389 -19.37 -17.44 -10.54
CA ASP A 389 -20.16 -16.27 -10.91
C ASP A 389 -20.47 -15.37 -9.72
N ARG A 390 -20.70 -15.95 -8.54
CA ARG A 390 -20.88 -15.22 -7.28
C ARG A 390 -19.60 -14.53 -6.84
N GLY A 391 -18.47 -15.24 -6.90
CA GLY A 391 -17.12 -14.73 -6.57
C GLY A 391 -16.76 -13.51 -7.42
N ILE A 392 -16.90 -13.60 -8.74
CA ILE A 392 -16.65 -12.47 -9.66
C ILE A 392 -17.54 -11.27 -9.34
N ARG A 393 -18.83 -11.47 -9.10
CA ARG A 393 -19.73 -10.36 -8.73
C ARG A 393 -19.30 -9.69 -7.42
N ASN A 394 -18.95 -10.48 -6.42
CA ASN A 394 -18.50 -9.97 -5.11
C ASN A 394 -17.17 -9.23 -5.22
N ALA A 395 -16.18 -9.78 -5.90
CA ALA A 395 -14.87 -9.15 -6.13
C ALA A 395 -15.03 -7.80 -6.83
N ARG A 396 -15.85 -7.75 -7.90
CA ARG A 396 -16.13 -6.48 -8.60
C ARG A 396 -16.85 -5.46 -7.72
N ALA A 397 -17.78 -5.89 -6.90
CA ALA A 397 -18.49 -5.02 -5.94
C ALA A 397 -17.54 -4.47 -4.87
N LEU A 398 -16.55 -5.24 -4.44
CA LEU A 398 -15.48 -4.81 -3.55
C LEU A 398 -14.47 -3.86 -4.22
N GLY A 399 -14.46 -3.78 -5.55
CA GLY A 399 -13.58 -2.89 -6.31
C GLY A 399 -12.38 -3.59 -6.96
N VAL A 400 -12.29 -4.90 -6.87
CA VAL A 400 -11.22 -5.70 -7.49
C VAL A 400 -11.29 -5.61 -9.01
N ARG A 401 -10.12 -5.51 -9.66
CA ARG A 401 -10.00 -5.44 -11.14
C ARG A 401 -8.93 -6.36 -11.71
N SER A 402 -8.03 -6.91 -10.89
CA SER A 402 -7.02 -7.89 -11.27
C SER A 402 -7.15 -9.14 -10.41
N VAL A 403 -6.93 -10.32 -10.97
CA VAL A 403 -7.04 -11.58 -10.22
C VAL A 403 -6.04 -12.61 -10.73
N PHE A 404 -5.46 -13.36 -9.79
CA PHE A 404 -4.73 -14.58 -10.03
C PHE A 404 -5.70 -15.76 -9.95
N PRO A 405 -5.82 -16.60 -10.98
CA PRO A 405 -6.65 -17.81 -10.94
C PRO A 405 -6.12 -18.88 -9.98
N MET A 406 -4.83 -18.93 -9.78
CA MET A 406 -4.12 -19.82 -8.86
C MET A 406 -2.88 -19.11 -8.29
N HIS A 407 -2.37 -19.59 -7.17
CA HIS A 407 -1.19 -19.03 -6.53
C HIS A 407 -0.20 -20.14 -6.14
N TRP A 408 -0.03 -20.49 -4.88
CA TRP A 408 0.99 -21.44 -4.43
C TRP A 408 0.61 -22.91 -4.56
N THR A 409 -0.66 -23.24 -4.62
CA THR A 409 -1.15 -24.62 -4.65
C THR A 409 -2.13 -24.84 -5.79
N ASP A 410 -2.25 -26.10 -6.23
CA ASP A 410 -3.28 -26.52 -7.15
C ASP A 410 -4.66 -26.23 -6.55
N ASN A 411 -5.59 -25.85 -7.40
CA ASN A 411 -6.96 -25.54 -6.98
C ASN A 411 -7.99 -26.00 -8.02
N ALA A 412 -9.25 -25.74 -7.79
CA ALA A 412 -10.33 -26.14 -8.72
C ALA A 412 -10.17 -25.60 -10.15
N PHE A 413 -9.29 -24.63 -10.39
CA PHE A 413 -9.08 -24.01 -11.70
C PHE A 413 -7.90 -24.57 -12.47
N GLY A 414 -6.91 -25.15 -11.79
CA GLY A 414 -5.76 -25.76 -12.45
C GLY A 414 -4.53 -25.84 -11.57
N GLY A 415 -3.45 -26.28 -12.20
CA GLY A 415 -2.16 -26.44 -11.55
C GLY A 415 -1.42 -25.13 -11.35
N ALA A 416 -0.79 -24.98 -10.17
CA ALA A 416 0.13 -23.90 -9.87
C ALA A 416 1.53 -24.16 -10.44
N ALA A 417 2.29 -23.11 -10.72
CA ALA A 417 3.70 -23.22 -11.10
C ALA A 417 4.52 -23.80 -9.95
N LEU A 418 5.50 -24.63 -10.28
CA LEU A 418 6.42 -25.18 -9.29
C LEU A 418 7.45 -24.12 -8.91
N GLU A 419 7.88 -24.17 -7.66
CA GLU A 419 8.97 -23.34 -7.18
C GLU A 419 10.17 -24.20 -6.75
N GLY A 420 11.37 -23.64 -6.90
CA GLY A 420 12.61 -24.33 -6.55
C GLY A 420 13.12 -24.03 -5.15
N GLY A 421 14.14 -24.76 -4.72
CA GLY A 421 14.84 -24.54 -3.47
C GLY A 421 14.01 -24.80 -2.21
N GLY A 422 14.39 -24.15 -1.10
CA GLY A 422 13.72 -24.34 0.20
C GLY A 422 12.28 -23.86 0.21
N ARG A 423 11.98 -22.73 -0.46
CA ARG A 423 10.62 -22.21 -0.59
C ARG A 423 9.72 -23.18 -1.35
N GLY A 424 10.20 -23.70 -2.49
CA GLY A 424 9.45 -24.68 -3.26
C GLY A 424 9.21 -25.99 -2.50
N THR A 425 10.20 -26.43 -1.71
CA THR A 425 10.03 -27.59 -0.80
C THR A 425 8.92 -27.34 0.23
N PHE A 426 8.85 -26.13 0.80
CA PHE A 426 7.81 -25.77 1.76
C PHE A 426 6.43 -25.67 1.08
N ILE A 427 6.35 -25.02 -0.08
CA ILE A 427 5.11 -24.92 -0.87
C ILE A 427 4.60 -26.32 -1.26
N ASN A 428 5.47 -27.27 -1.58
CA ASN A 428 5.08 -28.64 -1.85
C ASN A 428 4.46 -29.36 -0.63
N VAL A 429 4.84 -28.96 0.58
CA VAL A 429 4.16 -29.41 1.83
C VAL A 429 2.80 -28.74 1.97
N LEU A 430 2.67 -27.46 1.65
CA LEU A 430 1.39 -26.73 1.64
C LEU A 430 0.44 -27.34 0.61
N GLU A 431 0.95 -27.71 -0.57
CA GLU A 431 0.20 -28.44 -1.59
C GLU A 431 -0.40 -29.73 -1.02
N ALA A 432 0.45 -30.57 -0.39
CA ALA A 432 -0.01 -31.81 0.21
C ALA A 432 -1.02 -31.59 1.33
N PHE A 433 -0.89 -30.50 2.10
CA PHE A 433 -1.86 -30.12 3.12
C PHE A 433 -3.19 -29.70 2.49
N GLN A 434 -3.16 -28.86 1.46
CA GLN A 434 -4.32 -28.28 0.78
C GLN A 434 -5.11 -29.35 0.01
N THR A 435 -4.43 -30.05 -0.92
CA THR A 435 -5.07 -30.96 -1.89
C THR A 435 -5.21 -32.39 -1.40
N GLY A 436 -4.32 -32.83 -0.49
CA GLY A 436 -4.19 -34.22 -0.02
C GLY A 436 -3.17 -35.03 -0.81
N HIS A 437 -2.41 -34.41 -1.70
CA HIS A 437 -1.27 -35.00 -2.41
C HIS A 437 -0.18 -33.94 -2.64
N TYR A 438 1.07 -34.41 -2.77
CA TYR A 438 2.17 -33.56 -3.22
C TYR A 438 2.01 -33.22 -4.71
N PHE A 439 2.67 -32.20 -5.20
CA PHE A 439 2.67 -31.86 -6.64
C PHE A 439 2.96 -33.07 -7.50
N ARG A 440 2.23 -33.20 -8.58
CA ARG A 440 2.48 -34.20 -9.62
C ARG A 440 3.31 -33.53 -10.72
N THR A 441 4.50 -34.09 -10.95
CA THR A 441 5.43 -33.48 -11.89
C THR A 441 5.54 -34.27 -13.18
N GLY A 442 5.97 -33.60 -14.23
CA GLY A 442 6.23 -34.21 -15.52
C GLY A 442 7.15 -33.36 -16.39
N PRO A 443 7.46 -33.81 -17.62
CA PRO A 443 8.24 -33.00 -18.56
C PRO A 443 7.57 -31.66 -18.83
N CYS A 444 8.38 -30.60 -18.89
CA CYS A 444 7.90 -29.27 -19.25
C CYS A 444 7.45 -29.21 -20.72
N PRO A 445 6.44 -28.38 -21.06
CA PRO A 445 6.02 -28.16 -22.43
C PRO A 445 7.14 -27.66 -23.34
N GLU A 446 7.96 -26.72 -22.84
CA GLU A 446 9.02 -26.08 -23.59
C GLU A 446 10.40 -26.22 -22.91
N PRO A 447 11.49 -26.25 -23.67
CA PRO A 447 12.85 -26.27 -23.11
C PRO A 447 13.16 -24.99 -22.31
N GLY A 448 13.82 -25.19 -21.17
CA GLY A 448 14.23 -24.08 -20.29
C GLY A 448 13.20 -23.67 -19.26
N GLN A 449 12.02 -24.29 -19.25
CA GLN A 449 11.03 -24.16 -18.19
C GLN A 449 11.28 -25.15 -17.05
N GLY A 450 10.59 -24.91 -15.94
CA GLY A 450 10.47 -25.80 -14.80
C GLY A 450 11.51 -25.59 -13.71
N GLU A 451 11.25 -26.25 -12.58
CA GLU A 451 12.04 -26.12 -11.36
C GLU A 451 12.41 -27.49 -10.80
N GLU A 452 13.49 -27.55 -10.03
CA GLU A 452 13.84 -28.77 -9.29
C GLU A 452 13.01 -28.85 -8.00
N VAL A 453 12.10 -29.83 -7.94
CA VAL A 453 11.14 -29.94 -6.84
C VAL A 453 11.73 -30.75 -5.70
N GLY A 454 11.71 -30.17 -4.50
CA GLY A 454 12.15 -30.82 -3.25
C GLY A 454 10.98 -31.36 -2.43
N THR A 455 11.32 -32.32 -1.52
CA THR A 455 10.44 -32.76 -0.44
C THR A 455 11.18 -32.69 0.89
N LEU A 456 10.45 -32.47 1.99
CA LEU A 456 11.02 -32.65 3.33
C LEU A 456 11.29 -34.13 3.58
N SER A 457 12.38 -34.43 4.29
CA SER A 457 12.63 -35.78 4.79
C SER A 457 11.59 -36.18 5.86
N PRO A 458 11.42 -37.50 6.15
CA PRO A 458 10.54 -37.95 7.23
C PRO A 458 10.87 -37.32 8.59
N PHE A 459 12.15 -37.02 8.84
CA PHE A 459 12.59 -36.32 10.07
C PHE A 459 12.11 -34.87 10.09
N GLU A 460 12.34 -34.13 9.02
CA GLU A 460 11.90 -32.70 8.91
C GLU A 460 10.38 -32.59 9.00
N LEU A 461 9.61 -33.49 8.35
CA LEU A 461 8.16 -33.56 8.50
C LEU A 461 7.73 -33.85 9.93
N SER A 462 8.47 -34.69 10.67
CA SER A 462 8.18 -34.98 12.08
C SER A 462 8.41 -33.73 12.95
N VAL A 463 9.47 -32.98 12.67
CA VAL A 463 9.78 -31.72 13.33
C VAL A 463 8.68 -30.68 13.00
N LEU A 464 8.38 -30.48 11.72
CA LEU A 464 7.32 -29.56 11.27
C LEU A 464 5.98 -29.88 11.97
N SER A 465 5.58 -31.18 12.01
CA SER A 465 4.34 -31.60 12.65
C SER A 465 4.32 -31.45 14.18
N ALA A 466 5.48 -31.36 14.81
CA ALA A 466 5.60 -31.07 16.24
C ALA A 466 5.35 -29.61 16.56
N PHE A 467 5.83 -28.70 15.69
CA PHE A 467 5.62 -27.25 15.83
C PHE A 467 4.29 -26.79 15.27
N PHE A 468 3.84 -27.41 14.19
CA PHE A 468 2.58 -27.12 13.51
C PHE A 468 1.67 -28.36 13.58
N PRO A 469 0.92 -28.55 14.69
CA PRO A 469 0.07 -29.73 14.84
C PRO A 469 -0.96 -29.92 13.72
N ALA A 470 -1.38 -28.84 13.05
CA ALA A 470 -2.27 -28.89 11.89
C ALA A 470 -1.64 -29.61 10.69
N ALA A 471 -0.30 -29.59 10.54
CA ALA A 471 0.41 -30.26 9.47
C ALA A 471 0.57 -31.80 9.68
N LYS A 472 0.13 -32.35 10.81
CA LYS A 472 0.22 -33.82 11.08
C LYS A 472 -0.38 -34.69 9.98
N PRO A 473 -1.50 -34.36 9.32
CA PRO A 473 -2.02 -35.18 8.23
C PRO A 473 -1.04 -35.36 7.06
N VAL A 474 -0.21 -34.31 6.77
CA VAL A 474 0.77 -34.37 5.68
C VAL A 474 1.80 -35.47 5.90
N ALA A 475 2.23 -35.68 7.13
CA ALA A 475 3.18 -36.74 7.46
C ALA A 475 2.64 -38.20 7.19
N GLN A 476 1.36 -38.34 6.90
CA GLN A 476 0.73 -39.63 6.55
C GLN A 476 0.59 -39.80 5.03
N ILE A 477 0.81 -38.74 4.24
CA ILE A 477 0.79 -38.81 2.78
C ILE A 477 2.11 -39.39 2.30
N PRO A 478 2.10 -40.43 1.43
CA PRO A 478 3.34 -41.01 0.90
C PRO A 478 4.19 -39.95 0.20
N LEU A 479 5.47 -39.89 0.57
CA LEU A 479 6.42 -38.99 -0.07
C LEU A 479 6.63 -39.38 -1.53
N PRO A 480 6.55 -38.45 -2.47
CA PRO A 480 6.88 -38.71 -3.86
C PRO A 480 8.39 -38.83 -4.05
N THR A 481 8.77 -39.49 -5.14
CA THR A 481 10.15 -39.46 -5.65
C THR A 481 10.14 -38.71 -6.96
N TYR A 482 10.71 -37.51 -6.95
CA TYR A 482 10.80 -36.69 -8.15
C TYR A 482 12.02 -37.05 -9.00
N PRO A 483 11.92 -36.99 -10.34
CA PRO A 483 13.09 -37.10 -11.21
C PRO A 483 14.09 -35.96 -10.91
N ALA A 484 15.37 -36.19 -11.15
CA ALA A 484 16.39 -35.18 -11.05
C ALA A 484 16.24 -34.14 -12.19
N GLY A 485 16.55 -32.89 -11.87
CA GLY A 485 16.48 -31.75 -12.81
C GLY A 485 15.10 -31.08 -12.89
N PRO A 486 14.98 -30.05 -13.72
CA PRO A 486 13.76 -29.26 -13.81
C PRO A 486 12.53 -30.06 -14.21
N GLN A 487 11.46 -29.88 -13.50
CA GLN A 487 10.14 -30.47 -13.72
C GLN A 487 9.08 -29.38 -13.80
N CYS A 488 7.99 -29.63 -14.50
CA CYS A 488 6.80 -28.80 -14.49
C CYS A 488 5.62 -29.51 -13.82
N ASN A 489 4.69 -28.77 -13.29
CA ASN A 489 3.44 -29.34 -12.81
C ASN A 489 2.72 -30.04 -13.96
N SER A 490 2.30 -31.29 -13.74
CA SER A 490 1.58 -32.06 -14.76
C SER A 490 0.12 -31.60 -14.95
N GLU A 491 -0.41 -30.85 -13.97
CA GLU A 491 -1.76 -30.30 -14.03
C GLU A 491 -1.80 -29.03 -14.85
N GLY A 492 -2.77 -28.94 -15.77
CA GLY A 492 -3.05 -27.79 -16.58
C GLY A 492 -4.32 -27.08 -16.13
N LEU A 493 -4.91 -26.30 -17.05
CA LEU A 493 -6.19 -25.61 -16.80
C LEU A 493 -7.35 -26.60 -16.79
N THR A 494 -8.15 -26.61 -15.71
CA THR A 494 -9.34 -27.47 -15.60
C THR A 494 -10.53 -26.93 -16.40
N PRO A 495 -11.60 -27.71 -16.59
CA PRO A 495 -12.83 -27.20 -17.17
C PRO A 495 -13.48 -26.05 -16.37
N LEU A 496 -13.30 -26.02 -15.04
CA LEU A 496 -13.74 -24.89 -14.21
C LEU A 496 -12.82 -23.68 -14.39
N GLY A 497 -11.50 -23.91 -14.49
CA GLY A 497 -10.53 -22.86 -14.84
C GLY A 497 -10.84 -22.21 -16.19
N ALA A 498 -11.08 -23.00 -17.22
CA ALA A 498 -11.48 -22.47 -18.52
C ALA A 498 -12.81 -21.67 -18.44
N TYR A 499 -13.75 -22.11 -17.62
CA TYR A 499 -14.97 -21.32 -17.33
C TYR A 499 -14.64 -20.02 -16.61
N LEU A 500 -13.80 -20.05 -15.56
CA LEU A 500 -13.36 -18.84 -14.85
C LEU A 500 -12.73 -17.83 -15.81
N ILE A 501 -11.71 -18.24 -16.60
CA ILE A 501 -11.00 -17.37 -17.55
C ILE A 501 -11.98 -16.70 -18.50
N LYS A 502 -12.90 -17.48 -19.09
CA LYS A 502 -13.97 -16.94 -19.95
C LYS A 502 -14.80 -15.88 -19.22
N ARG A 503 -15.22 -16.16 -17.98
CA ARG A 503 -16.05 -15.23 -17.18
C ARG A 503 -15.30 -13.98 -16.75
N LEU A 504 -13.99 -14.08 -16.44
CA LEU A 504 -13.15 -12.94 -16.15
C LEU A 504 -13.05 -11.98 -17.35
N MET A 505 -12.80 -12.52 -18.56
CA MET A 505 -12.79 -11.72 -19.81
C MET A 505 -14.14 -11.04 -20.04
N GLU A 506 -15.26 -11.76 -19.90
CA GLU A 506 -16.62 -11.22 -20.06
C GLU A 506 -16.98 -10.14 -19.01
N ASN A 507 -16.25 -10.08 -17.90
CA ASN A 507 -16.41 -9.09 -16.84
C ASN A 507 -15.31 -8.01 -16.87
N HIS A 508 -14.47 -7.97 -17.90
CA HIS A 508 -13.38 -7.01 -18.08
C HIS A 508 -12.41 -6.97 -16.89
N MET A 509 -12.11 -8.14 -16.29
CA MET A 509 -11.14 -8.30 -15.23
C MET A 509 -9.76 -8.56 -15.81
N LEU A 510 -8.73 -7.91 -15.32
CA LEU A 510 -7.35 -8.23 -15.67
C LEU A 510 -7.01 -9.61 -15.11
N ILE A 511 -6.36 -10.43 -15.92
CA ILE A 511 -6.01 -11.81 -15.61
C ILE A 511 -4.51 -11.88 -15.45
N GLU A 512 -4.08 -12.19 -14.23
CA GLU A 512 -2.68 -12.43 -13.89
C GLU A 512 -2.30 -13.85 -14.31
N MET A 513 -1.16 -13.96 -14.99
CA MET A 513 -0.69 -15.21 -15.57
C MET A 513 0.39 -15.90 -14.73
N ASP A 514 1.00 -15.15 -13.83
CA ASP A 514 2.04 -15.66 -12.94
C ASP A 514 1.43 -16.70 -11.98
N HIS A 515 2.24 -17.58 -11.47
CA HIS A 515 1.84 -18.74 -10.67
C HIS A 515 0.97 -19.81 -11.38
N MET A 516 0.58 -19.60 -12.63
CA MET A 516 -0.03 -20.69 -13.40
C MET A 516 1.02 -21.73 -13.80
N SER A 517 0.68 -23.01 -13.72
CA SER A 517 1.51 -24.03 -14.35
C SER A 517 1.72 -23.70 -15.83
N GLU A 518 2.84 -24.15 -16.39
CA GLU A 518 3.20 -23.89 -17.80
C GLU A 518 2.11 -24.40 -18.75
N ARG A 519 1.45 -25.49 -18.40
CA ARG A 519 0.31 -26.08 -19.17
C ARG A 519 -0.95 -25.24 -19.05
N ALA A 520 -1.25 -24.71 -17.87
CA ALA A 520 -2.38 -23.82 -17.65
C ALA A 520 -2.17 -22.51 -18.42
N ARG A 521 -0.97 -21.94 -18.33
CA ARG A 521 -0.57 -20.70 -19.01
C ARG A 521 -0.72 -20.79 -20.54
N GLU A 522 -0.21 -21.88 -21.13
CA GLU A 522 -0.37 -22.15 -22.57
C GLU A 522 -1.85 -22.16 -22.98
N THR A 523 -2.70 -22.84 -22.22
CA THR A 523 -4.13 -22.90 -22.51
C THR A 523 -4.80 -21.52 -22.40
N VAL A 524 -4.42 -20.72 -21.38
CA VAL A 524 -4.98 -19.37 -21.20
C VAL A 524 -4.52 -18.42 -22.32
N LEU A 525 -3.26 -18.50 -22.77
CA LEU A 525 -2.77 -17.75 -23.93
C LEU A 525 -3.62 -18.03 -25.17
N GLN A 526 -3.86 -19.30 -25.52
CA GLN A 526 -4.73 -19.69 -26.64
C GLN A 526 -6.17 -19.17 -26.52
N MET A 527 -6.72 -19.16 -25.29
CA MET A 527 -8.06 -18.59 -25.04
C MET A 527 -8.07 -17.08 -25.26
N ALA A 528 -7.00 -16.39 -24.81
CA ALA A 528 -6.83 -14.95 -24.95
C ALA A 528 -6.63 -14.55 -26.42
N GLU A 529 -5.84 -15.30 -27.19
CA GLU A 529 -5.63 -15.10 -28.62
C GLU A 529 -6.98 -15.11 -29.39
N THR A 530 -7.82 -16.11 -29.12
CA THR A 530 -9.16 -16.21 -29.75
C THR A 530 -10.01 -14.97 -29.52
N ARG A 531 -9.83 -14.28 -28.38
CA ARG A 531 -10.61 -13.08 -28.00
C ARG A 531 -9.83 -11.78 -28.16
N ARG A 532 -8.55 -11.85 -28.48
CA ARG A 532 -7.58 -10.75 -28.46
C ARG A 532 -7.62 -10.00 -27.12
N TYR A 533 -7.62 -10.75 -26.02
CA TYR A 533 -7.71 -10.20 -24.68
C TYR A 533 -6.32 -10.00 -24.06
N PRO A 534 -6.01 -8.82 -23.51
CA PRO A 534 -4.69 -8.57 -22.90
C PRO A 534 -4.57 -9.33 -21.57
N LEU A 535 -3.36 -9.81 -21.29
CA LEU A 535 -3.01 -10.55 -20.09
C LEU A 535 -1.87 -9.85 -19.35
N VAL A 536 -1.64 -10.21 -18.08
CA VAL A 536 -0.65 -9.58 -17.22
C VAL A 536 0.32 -10.63 -16.69
N SER A 537 1.62 -10.33 -16.72
CA SER A 537 2.66 -10.98 -15.92
C SER A 537 3.26 -9.92 -14.99
N SER A 538 2.77 -9.88 -13.75
CA SER A 538 3.03 -8.76 -12.87
C SER A 538 4.31 -8.87 -12.05
N HIS A 539 4.89 -10.08 -11.86
CA HIS A 539 6.09 -10.27 -11.04
C HIS A 539 7.02 -11.45 -11.45
N THR A 540 6.68 -12.25 -12.47
CA THR A 540 7.53 -13.36 -12.93
C THR A 540 8.04 -13.23 -14.37
N GLY A 541 7.62 -12.22 -15.12
CA GLY A 541 7.88 -12.05 -16.56
C GLY A 541 9.35 -12.13 -16.99
N THR A 542 10.30 -11.91 -16.08
CA THR A 542 11.74 -12.07 -16.31
C THR A 542 12.37 -13.20 -15.50
N GLY A 543 11.55 -13.99 -14.80
CA GLY A 543 11.94 -15.29 -14.21
C GLY A 543 11.98 -16.39 -15.28
N GLY A 544 12.44 -17.56 -14.95
CA GLY A 544 12.54 -18.70 -15.87
C GLY A 544 11.20 -19.34 -16.29
N GLU A 545 10.07 -18.81 -15.82
CA GLU A 545 8.74 -19.41 -16.07
C GLU A 545 8.22 -19.17 -17.49
N TRP A 546 8.60 -18.04 -18.10
CA TRP A 546 8.12 -17.59 -19.41
C TRP A 546 9.10 -17.92 -20.53
N THR A 547 8.60 -18.46 -21.64
CA THR A 547 9.42 -18.58 -22.84
C THR A 547 9.42 -17.29 -23.66
N PRO A 548 10.44 -17.07 -24.52
CA PRO A 548 10.48 -15.94 -25.44
C PRO A 548 9.23 -15.83 -26.33
N ASP A 549 8.67 -16.95 -26.78
CA ASP A 549 7.49 -16.97 -27.66
C ASP A 549 6.24 -16.60 -26.89
N GLN A 550 6.07 -17.10 -25.68
CA GLN A 550 4.96 -16.70 -24.79
C GLN A 550 4.99 -15.20 -24.44
N LEU A 551 6.18 -14.63 -24.21
CA LEU A 551 6.31 -13.18 -23.97
C LEU A 551 5.98 -12.34 -25.20
N ARG A 552 6.35 -12.80 -26.42
CA ARG A 552 5.91 -12.13 -27.66
C ARG A 552 4.39 -12.18 -27.81
N GLU A 553 3.80 -13.34 -27.58
CA GLU A 553 2.34 -13.50 -27.65
C GLU A 553 1.63 -12.61 -26.63
N LEU A 554 2.13 -12.53 -25.39
CA LEU A 554 1.63 -11.61 -24.35
C LEU A 554 1.58 -10.16 -24.87
N TYR A 555 2.68 -9.66 -25.43
CA TYR A 555 2.75 -8.29 -25.95
C TYR A 555 1.94 -8.10 -27.24
N ASP A 556 1.83 -9.11 -28.09
CA ASP A 556 1.00 -9.07 -29.31
C ASP A 556 -0.50 -9.00 -28.99
N LEU A 557 -0.91 -9.53 -27.84
CA LEU A 557 -2.25 -9.38 -27.29
C LEU A 557 -2.50 -8.02 -26.64
N GLY A 558 -1.47 -7.15 -26.55
CA GLY A 558 -1.52 -5.88 -25.85
C GLY A 558 -1.40 -6.03 -24.34
N GLY A 559 -0.91 -7.17 -23.88
CA GLY A 559 -0.60 -7.45 -22.48
C GLY A 559 0.67 -6.76 -22.01
N MET A 560 1.06 -7.02 -20.76
CA MET A 560 2.20 -6.35 -20.14
C MET A 560 2.93 -7.28 -19.18
N ALA A 561 4.27 -7.20 -19.19
CA ALA A 561 5.13 -7.86 -18.22
C ALA A 561 5.94 -6.86 -17.40
N SER A 562 6.36 -7.27 -16.21
CA SER A 562 7.19 -6.49 -15.31
C SER A 562 8.64 -6.95 -15.28
N ALA A 563 9.55 -6.05 -14.92
CA ALA A 563 10.88 -6.40 -14.44
C ALA A 563 10.76 -6.81 -12.96
N THR A 564 11.16 -8.05 -12.66
CA THR A 564 11.23 -8.55 -11.28
C THR A 564 12.27 -7.79 -10.46
N PRO A 565 12.20 -7.79 -9.12
CA PRO A 565 13.16 -7.08 -8.28
C PRO A 565 14.62 -7.44 -8.60
N GLY A 566 15.49 -6.45 -8.44
CA GLY A 566 16.93 -6.59 -8.68
C GLY A 566 17.65 -5.28 -8.38
N THR A 567 18.98 -5.32 -8.42
CA THR A 567 19.82 -4.11 -8.40
C THR A 567 19.60 -3.27 -9.68
N ALA A 568 20.06 -2.04 -9.69
CA ALA A 568 19.91 -1.15 -10.85
C ALA A 568 20.34 -1.79 -12.18
N PRO A 569 21.54 -2.39 -12.33
CA PRO A 569 21.94 -3.08 -13.56
C PRO A 569 21.09 -4.29 -13.91
N GLU A 570 20.63 -5.05 -12.90
CA GLU A 570 19.79 -6.22 -13.13
C GLU A 570 18.42 -5.83 -13.67
N ILE A 571 17.80 -4.77 -13.11
CA ILE A 571 16.54 -4.22 -13.64
C ILE A 571 16.74 -3.70 -15.05
N ALA A 572 17.82 -2.97 -15.31
CA ALA A 572 18.12 -2.47 -16.65
C ALA A 572 18.26 -3.60 -17.68
N ALA A 573 18.92 -4.70 -17.32
CA ALA A 573 19.04 -5.88 -18.18
C ALA A 573 17.69 -6.58 -18.42
N LYS A 574 16.86 -6.71 -17.39
CA LYS A 574 15.51 -7.28 -17.50
C LYS A 574 14.60 -6.43 -18.39
N VAL A 575 14.64 -5.10 -18.23
CA VAL A 575 13.92 -4.18 -19.10
C VAL A 575 14.37 -4.32 -20.56
N ALA A 576 15.67 -4.38 -20.80
CA ALA A 576 16.21 -4.56 -22.15
C ALA A 576 15.78 -5.90 -22.77
N THR A 577 15.69 -6.96 -21.97
CA THR A 577 15.18 -8.26 -22.41
C THR A 577 13.72 -8.16 -22.84
N LEU A 578 12.86 -7.52 -22.04
CA LEU A 578 11.43 -7.34 -22.34
C LEU A 578 11.21 -6.41 -23.54
N GLU A 579 12.07 -5.39 -23.73
CA GLU A 579 12.02 -4.53 -24.93
C GLU A 579 12.24 -5.32 -26.24
N GLY A 580 12.96 -6.43 -26.19
CA GLY A 580 13.14 -7.35 -27.31
C GLY A 580 11.88 -8.10 -27.75
N TYR A 581 10.83 -8.09 -26.95
CA TYR A 581 9.52 -8.70 -27.25
C TYR A 581 8.43 -7.67 -27.57
N ARG A 582 8.80 -6.41 -27.71
CA ARG A 582 7.90 -5.30 -28.01
C ARG A 582 7.08 -5.57 -29.27
N SER A 583 5.75 -5.41 -29.17
CA SER A 583 4.84 -5.41 -30.33
C SER A 583 4.68 -4.02 -30.92
N GLU A 584 4.72 -3.90 -32.26
CA GLU A 584 4.49 -2.62 -32.95
C GLU A 584 3.02 -2.15 -32.86
N GLY A 585 2.10 -3.06 -32.56
CA GLY A 585 0.66 -2.78 -32.52
C GLY A 585 0.18 -2.11 -31.23
N HIS A 586 0.99 -2.11 -30.17
CA HIS A 586 0.60 -1.67 -28.86
C HIS A 586 1.59 -0.71 -28.22
N TYR A 587 1.10 0.14 -27.31
CA TYR A 587 1.96 1.03 -26.52
C TYR A 587 2.80 0.20 -25.57
N PHE A 588 4.10 0.48 -25.51
CA PHE A 588 5.05 -0.31 -24.76
C PHE A 588 5.62 0.43 -23.55
N GLY A 589 5.67 -0.25 -22.45
CA GLY A 589 6.37 0.10 -21.21
C GLY A 589 6.60 -1.16 -20.40
N VAL A 590 7.58 -1.14 -19.53
CA VAL A 590 7.88 -2.25 -18.60
C VAL A 590 7.59 -1.78 -17.19
N GLY A 591 6.73 -2.49 -16.45
CA GLY A 591 6.45 -2.19 -15.05
C GLY A 591 7.52 -2.73 -14.12
N LEU A 592 7.49 -2.31 -12.86
CA LEU A 592 8.09 -3.06 -11.77
C LEU A 592 7.09 -4.09 -11.26
N GLY A 593 7.58 -5.20 -10.72
CA GLY A 593 6.79 -6.16 -9.97
C GLY A 593 7.57 -6.47 -8.71
N THR A 594 7.42 -5.64 -7.68
CA THR A 594 8.31 -5.69 -6.52
C THR A 594 8.01 -6.85 -5.61
N ASP A 595 6.79 -7.36 -5.62
CA ASP A 595 6.31 -8.41 -4.71
C ASP A 595 6.63 -8.10 -3.23
N THR A 596 6.72 -6.80 -2.90
CA THR A 596 6.98 -6.40 -1.51
C THR A 596 5.83 -6.81 -0.61
N GLY A 597 6.14 -7.59 0.44
CA GLY A 597 5.14 -8.21 1.33
C GLY A 597 4.65 -9.58 0.87
N GLY A 598 5.12 -10.10 -0.27
CA GLY A 598 4.80 -11.44 -0.81
C GLY A 598 5.76 -12.55 -0.37
N PHE A 599 6.52 -12.34 0.68
CA PHE A 599 7.58 -13.25 1.17
C PHE A 599 8.78 -13.37 0.23
N SER A 600 9.00 -12.40 -0.63
CA SER A 600 10.19 -12.25 -1.45
C SER A 600 11.16 -11.25 -0.85
N SER A 601 12.46 -11.56 -0.88
CA SER A 601 13.48 -10.59 -0.45
C SER A 601 13.61 -9.45 -1.46
N LEU A 602 13.72 -8.22 -0.95
CA LEU A 602 14.02 -7.05 -1.77
C LEU A 602 15.51 -7.02 -2.19
N PRO A 603 15.88 -6.23 -3.21
CA PRO A 603 17.27 -6.19 -3.71
C PRO A 603 18.28 -5.74 -2.65
N GLY A 604 19.42 -6.42 -2.59
CA GLY A 604 20.57 -6.00 -1.82
C GLY A 604 21.31 -4.81 -2.45
N PRO A 605 22.38 -4.31 -1.80
CA PRO A 605 23.28 -3.35 -2.41
C PRO A 605 23.94 -3.93 -3.68
N ARG A 606 24.21 -3.09 -4.67
CA ARG A 606 25.02 -3.51 -5.84
C ARG A 606 26.40 -4.03 -5.38
N PRO A 607 26.94 -5.07 -6.01
CA PRO A 607 28.27 -5.58 -5.65
C PRO A 607 29.39 -4.54 -5.71
N ASP A 608 29.29 -3.56 -6.61
CA ASP A 608 30.26 -2.49 -6.84
C ASP A 608 29.85 -1.14 -6.20
N ALA A 609 28.81 -1.11 -5.38
CA ALA A 609 28.32 0.12 -4.73
C ALA A 609 29.41 0.85 -3.91
N ALA A 610 30.38 0.12 -3.33
CA ALA A 610 31.48 0.72 -2.60
C ALA A 610 32.41 1.58 -3.49
N GLY A 611 32.55 1.22 -4.78
CA GLY A 611 33.36 1.95 -5.75
C GLY A 611 32.61 3.04 -6.50
N SER A 612 31.29 2.91 -6.64
CA SER A 612 30.41 3.86 -7.34
C SER A 612 29.08 4.01 -6.58
N PRO A 613 29.11 4.58 -5.35
CA PRO A 613 27.90 4.69 -4.54
C PRO A 613 26.89 5.68 -5.14
N LEU A 614 25.60 5.43 -4.93
CA LEU A 614 24.58 6.44 -5.13
C LEU A 614 24.92 7.67 -4.26
N ALA A 615 25.05 8.83 -4.90
CA ALA A 615 25.34 10.08 -4.22
C ALA A 615 24.06 10.74 -3.69
N TYR A 616 24.07 11.14 -2.42
CA TYR A 616 23.00 11.93 -1.81
C TYR A 616 23.42 13.38 -1.63
N PRO A 617 22.54 14.39 -1.85
CA PRO A 617 21.18 14.23 -2.40
C PRO A 617 21.20 13.92 -3.91
N PHE A 618 20.15 13.22 -4.37
CA PHE A 618 19.92 13.01 -5.79
C PHE A 618 18.55 13.56 -6.23
N ARG A 619 18.33 13.67 -7.54
CA ARG A 619 17.05 14.15 -8.08
C ARG A 619 16.24 13.00 -8.69
N SER A 620 14.89 13.13 -8.60
CA SER A 620 13.97 12.27 -9.37
C SER A 620 14.28 12.33 -10.87
N HIS A 621 13.82 11.33 -11.60
CA HIS A 621 13.99 11.23 -13.05
C HIS A 621 13.48 12.48 -13.81
N ASP A 622 12.37 13.07 -13.34
CA ASP A 622 11.83 14.33 -13.89
C ASP A 622 12.50 15.60 -13.36
N GLY A 623 13.44 15.48 -12.43
CA GLY A 623 14.20 16.57 -11.83
C GLY A 623 13.44 17.45 -10.83
N ASN A 624 12.17 17.13 -10.53
CA ASN A 624 11.29 18.00 -9.71
C ASN A 624 11.45 17.76 -8.20
N VAL A 625 11.89 16.59 -7.80
CA VAL A 625 12.03 16.18 -6.40
C VAL A 625 13.49 15.91 -6.08
N THR A 626 13.94 16.37 -4.92
CA THR A 626 15.28 16.10 -4.39
C THR A 626 15.17 15.15 -3.20
N PHE A 627 15.91 14.06 -3.25
CA PHE A 627 15.92 13.00 -2.24
C PHE A 627 17.18 13.04 -1.39
N GLN A 628 16.98 12.97 -0.08
CA GLN A 628 18.01 12.68 0.93
C GLN A 628 17.95 11.20 1.30
N ARG A 629 18.89 10.72 2.12
CA ARG A 629 18.73 9.42 2.78
C ARG A 629 17.41 9.40 3.55
N GLN A 630 16.65 8.34 3.43
CA GLN A 630 15.42 8.18 4.19
C GLN A 630 15.76 7.94 5.66
N ARG A 631 15.01 8.57 6.58
CA ARG A 631 15.19 8.40 8.02
C ARG A 631 13.88 8.03 8.70
N SER A 632 13.90 6.96 9.49
CA SER A 632 12.82 6.58 10.38
C SER A 632 13.35 6.51 11.81
N GLY A 633 12.83 7.36 12.67
CA GLY A 633 13.36 7.49 14.04
C GLY A 633 14.84 7.87 14.08
N THR A 634 15.66 7.02 14.68
CA THR A 634 17.12 7.20 14.78
C THR A 634 17.88 6.52 13.64
N ARG A 635 17.24 5.61 12.88
CA ARG A 635 17.88 4.92 11.76
C ARG A 635 17.80 5.74 10.47
N SER A 636 18.94 5.82 9.78
CA SER A 636 19.04 6.37 8.43
C SER A 636 19.34 5.23 7.47
N PHE A 637 18.55 5.11 6.42
CA PHE A 637 18.70 4.07 5.39
C PHE A 637 19.54 4.57 4.23
N ASP A 638 20.43 3.72 3.73
CA ASP A 638 21.33 4.01 2.61
C ASP A 638 21.31 2.83 1.63
N LEU A 639 20.87 3.04 0.39
CA LEU A 639 20.82 2.00 -0.63
C LEU A 639 22.18 1.29 -0.82
N ASN A 640 23.26 2.02 -0.64
CA ASN A 640 24.61 1.49 -0.85
C ASN A 640 25.03 0.42 0.17
N THR A 641 24.40 0.40 1.35
CA THR A 641 24.71 -0.52 2.47
C THR A 641 23.52 -1.40 2.84
N ASP A 642 22.31 -0.87 2.82
CA ASP A 642 21.10 -1.56 3.24
C ASP A 642 20.39 -2.26 2.07
N GLY A 643 20.69 -1.88 0.82
CA GLY A 643 19.85 -2.24 -0.32
C GLY A 643 18.47 -1.61 -0.21
N VAL A 644 17.46 -2.23 -0.78
CA VAL A 644 16.07 -1.82 -0.65
C VAL A 644 15.50 -2.41 0.64
N ALA A 645 15.79 -1.78 1.78
CA ALA A 645 15.35 -2.28 3.09
C ALA A 645 13.82 -2.19 3.27
N HIS A 646 13.18 -1.23 2.60
CA HIS A 646 11.73 -1.03 2.59
C HIS A 646 11.32 -0.29 1.31
N TYR A 647 10.04 -0.30 0.99
CA TYR A 647 9.49 0.22 -0.26
C TYR A 647 9.91 1.67 -0.60
N GLY A 648 10.13 2.50 0.39
CA GLY A 648 10.59 3.89 0.16
C GLY A 648 11.94 4.01 -0.54
N LEU A 649 12.78 2.96 -0.52
CA LEU A 649 14.07 2.94 -1.20
C LEU A 649 13.98 2.54 -2.69
N ILE A 650 12.78 2.28 -3.22
CA ILE A 650 12.54 2.24 -4.67
C ILE A 650 12.93 3.59 -5.32
N ALA A 651 12.70 4.71 -4.63
CA ALA A 651 13.18 6.02 -5.08
C ALA A 651 14.70 6.05 -5.27
N ASP A 652 15.42 5.46 -4.33
CA ASP A 652 16.90 5.39 -4.32
C ASP A 652 17.40 4.44 -5.41
N LEU A 653 16.73 3.31 -5.62
CA LEU A 653 17.01 2.36 -6.70
C LEU A 653 16.89 3.01 -8.08
N LEU A 654 15.83 3.81 -8.32
CA LEU A 654 15.68 4.58 -9.57
C LEU A 654 16.76 5.68 -9.70
N GLY A 655 17.13 6.30 -8.58
CA GLY A 655 18.26 7.25 -8.54
C GLY A 655 19.60 6.61 -8.89
N ASP A 656 19.82 5.38 -8.43
CA ASP A 656 21.02 4.59 -8.77
C ASP A 656 21.01 4.21 -10.24
N MET A 657 19.89 3.73 -10.81
CA MET A 657 19.75 3.49 -12.26
C MET A 657 20.08 4.75 -13.07
N GLN A 658 19.62 5.92 -12.64
CA GLN A 658 19.94 7.18 -13.32
C GLN A 658 21.43 7.52 -13.24
N GLN A 659 22.05 7.31 -12.10
CA GLN A 659 23.49 7.55 -11.91
C GLN A 659 24.37 6.58 -12.71
N GLN A 660 23.91 5.32 -12.88
CA GLN A 660 24.61 4.32 -13.70
C GLN A 660 24.45 4.57 -15.22
N GLY A 661 23.57 5.49 -15.62
CA GLY A 661 23.37 5.84 -17.03
C GLY A 661 22.30 5.01 -17.74
N ASP A 662 21.44 4.30 -17.02
CA ASP A 662 20.39 3.43 -17.56
C ASP A 662 19.16 4.20 -18.07
N ALA A 663 19.40 5.27 -18.83
CA ALA A 663 18.35 6.19 -19.29
C ALA A 663 17.28 5.50 -20.16
N ALA A 664 17.65 4.49 -20.96
CA ALA A 664 16.70 3.75 -21.79
C ALA A 664 15.74 2.92 -20.92
N ALA A 665 16.29 2.18 -19.96
CA ALA A 665 15.50 1.39 -19.03
C ALA A 665 14.56 2.26 -18.17
N LEU A 666 15.07 3.38 -17.63
CA LEU A 666 14.24 4.37 -16.94
C LEU A 666 13.13 4.92 -17.83
N GLY A 667 13.46 5.25 -19.10
CA GLY A 667 12.46 5.70 -20.07
C GLY A 667 11.34 4.66 -20.29
N SER A 668 11.67 3.37 -20.30
CA SER A 668 10.71 2.28 -20.43
C SER A 668 9.86 2.14 -19.17
N LEU A 669 10.48 2.17 -17.99
CA LEU A 669 9.78 2.16 -16.71
C LEU A 669 8.80 3.35 -16.58
N PHE A 670 9.22 4.56 -16.92
CA PHE A 670 8.38 5.77 -16.81
C PHE A 670 7.27 5.85 -17.86
N ARG A 671 7.23 4.94 -18.84
CA ARG A 671 6.07 4.71 -19.72
C ARG A 671 5.10 3.66 -19.18
N SER A 672 5.47 2.92 -18.14
CA SER A 672 4.68 1.75 -17.70
C SER A 672 3.29 2.09 -17.16
N ALA A 673 3.12 3.24 -16.51
CA ALA A 673 1.79 3.67 -16.06
C ALA A 673 0.83 3.89 -17.26
N GLU A 674 1.30 4.52 -18.34
CA GLU A 674 0.50 4.67 -19.56
C GLU A 674 0.26 3.33 -20.24
N ALA A 675 1.28 2.47 -20.34
CA ALA A 675 1.15 1.14 -20.94
C ALA A 675 0.09 0.31 -20.20
N TYR A 676 0.12 0.32 -18.86
CA TYR A 676 -0.86 -0.37 -18.03
C TYR A 676 -2.28 0.16 -18.24
N LEU A 677 -2.43 1.48 -18.31
CA LEU A 677 -3.74 2.09 -18.58
C LEU A 677 -4.29 1.66 -19.95
N ARG A 678 -3.45 1.68 -21.00
CA ARG A 678 -3.88 1.27 -22.36
C ARG A 678 -4.22 -0.21 -22.45
N MET A 679 -3.45 -1.07 -21.78
CA MET A 679 -3.78 -2.49 -21.63
C MET A 679 -5.14 -2.66 -20.93
N TRP A 680 -5.37 -1.94 -19.84
CA TRP A 680 -6.64 -2.01 -19.10
C TRP A 680 -7.82 -1.43 -19.90
N GLU A 681 -7.60 -0.36 -20.66
CA GLU A 681 -8.57 0.19 -21.62
C GLU A 681 -8.93 -0.84 -22.71
N LEU A 682 -7.93 -1.60 -23.20
CA LEU A 682 -8.13 -2.67 -24.17
C LEU A 682 -9.00 -3.80 -23.59
N ALA A 683 -8.76 -4.23 -22.34
CA ALA A 683 -9.59 -5.21 -21.65
C ALA A 683 -11.05 -4.75 -21.49
N TYR A 684 -11.29 -3.44 -21.33
CA TYR A 684 -12.64 -2.87 -21.24
C TYR A 684 -13.34 -2.76 -22.60
N ALA A 685 -12.59 -2.75 -23.69
CA ALA A 685 -13.13 -2.64 -25.05
C ALA A 685 -13.49 -4.00 -25.66
N ARG A 686 -13.06 -5.11 -25.06
CA ARG A 686 -13.30 -6.50 -25.49
C ARG A 686 -14.41 -7.14 -24.67
#